data_0415e1d95be522c9232afa8ce273e305
#
_entry.id   0415e1d95be522c9232afa8ce273e305
#
_cell.length_a   1.000
_cell.length_b   1.000
_cell.length_c   1.000
_cell.angle_alpha   90.00
_cell.angle_beta   90.00
_cell.angle_gamma   90.00
#
_symmetry.space_group_name_H-M   'P 1'
#
loop_
_entity.id
_entity.type
_entity.pdbx_description
1 polymer ?
#
loop_
_entity_poly.entity_id
_entity_poly.type
_entity_poly.pdbx_seq_one_letter_code
_entity_poly.pdbx_strand_id
1 'polypeptide(L)'
;MITKNDYMFPAGTEVSIIPVMQGDSLQKIDESELPAMLPILALRNAAIFPGTIFPITIGRDKSIRLIKDAEKSGFYIGAAPQKDVMVEDPQEADLCRFGTVAKIIRTLEMPDGTITAILQAFKRFEIESVVSYDPYITATVHYLPDIVTDADSTDTKALMESLKDKASAIIRSSSMASKEAIGALRAIEDFQFLVNFIATTIEVENFKDKMELLQYDDVRVRAMKLLAALDVQLQLMKIKQEINQKVKSEIDQQQREYYLNNQLRTIQEELGMDDAEEFDKFRQKAATKKWPKEVGETFEKELAKLEKYNPSSPDYSVQYNYIQFMLELPWGEMSEDNLDLTNAKKVLDEDHFGLDTVKDRIIEYLAVLKLKGNMKSPILCLYGPPGVGKTSLGKSIARALGRKYVRISLGGMHDEAEIRGHRKTYVGALPGRILNGIARAGTSNPVIVLDEIDKLASDFKGDPSSALLEALDPEQNSTFHDNYLDIDYDLSNVMFLTTANSISPIQPALLDRMEVINVSGYLAEEKYEIAKNFLVPKQLEEHGLQRKTLRIDKTCMKEIIDKYTHESGVRGLEKQIAKIARVTAKKIALGEEHPEVIKKEHLKEYLGLPTAFHDIQKGNEAPGVVTGLAWTSMGGEILFVESSVSGGKGVMTMTGNLGDVMKESATIAYQYIKAHPEMAGMTSEQFAAKDIHVHVPEGATPKDGPSAGITMVSSMVSALRGQAVKKGIAMTGEMTLRGRVLPVGGIKEKILAAKRAGVKTIIISEDNRKDIEDIKEIYVSGLEFVYVKNISDVINRIF
;
A
#
# COMPACT_ATOMS: atom_id res chain seq x y z
N MET A 1 10.41 -40.77 -34.28
CA MET A 1 9.04 -41.30 -34.06
C MET A 1 8.70 -41.08 -32.61
N ILE A 2 7.99 -40.01 -32.30
CA ILE A 2 7.49 -39.73 -30.96
C ILE A 2 6.17 -40.47 -30.81
N THR A 3 6.12 -41.39 -29.87
CA THR A 3 4.96 -42.24 -29.63
C THR A 3 3.79 -41.44 -29.05
N LYS A 4 2.58 -41.83 -29.39
CA LYS A 4 1.29 -41.18 -29.10
C LYS A 4 0.92 -40.97 -27.63
N ASN A 5 1.85 -41.25 -26.68
CA ASN A 5 1.54 -41.29 -25.22
C ASN A 5 2.18 -40.19 -24.35
N ASP A 6 2.89 -39.24 -24.94
CA ASP A 6 3.71 -38.29 -24.10
C ASP A 6 2.96 -37.03 -23.61
N TYR A 7 1.65 -36.93 -23.79
CA TYR A 7 0.88 -35.76 -23.38
C TYR A 7 -0.43 -36.18 -22.67
N MET A 8 -0.29 -36.72 -21.46
CA MET A 8 -1.43 -36.91 -20.55
C MET A 8 -1.39 -35.80 -19.49
N PHE A 9 -2.31 -34.84 -19.55
CA PHE A 9 -2.53 -33.86 -18.50
C PHE A 9 -3.62 -34.37 -17.54
N PRO A 10 -3.41 -34.35 -16.24
CA PRO A 10 -4.47 -34.62 -15.26
C PRO A 10 -5.49 -33.46 -15.29
N ALA A 11 -6.78 -33.78 -15.23
CA ALA A 11 -7.84 -32.80 -15.10
C ALA A 11 -7.70 -32.00 -13.82
N GLY A 12 -7.60 -30.62 -13.93
CA GLY A 12 -7.64 -29.72 -12.79
C GLY A 12 -6.33 -28.97 -12.46
N THR A 13 -5.33 -28.93 -13.32
CA THR A 13 -4.08 -28.20 -13.10
C THR A 13 -3.88 -27.04 -14.06
N GLU A 14 -3.66 -25.86 -13.49
CA GLU A 14 -3.14 -24.68 -14.18
C GLU A 14 -1.81 -24.99 -14.87
N VAL A 15 -1.68 -24.51 -16.07
CA VAL A 15 -0.55 -24.53 -17.04
C VAL A 15 0.69 -25.31 -16.62
N SER A 16 0.80 -26.54 -17.07
CA SER A 16 2.03 -27.33 -17.04
C SER A 16 3.04 -26.78 -18.05
N ILE A 17 4.29 -26.55 -17.63
CA ILE A 17 5.38 -26.12 -18.50
C ILE A 17 5.60 -27.16 -19.59
N ILE A 18 5.41 -26.76 -20.85
CA ILE A 18 5.64 -27.62 -22.01
C ILE A 18 7.17 -27.76 -22.21
N PRO A 19 7.68 -28.96 -22.53
CA PRO A 19 9.10 -29.13 -22.82
C PRO A 19 9.54 -28.21 -23.95
N VAL A 20 10.70 -27.57 -23.75
CA VAL A 20 11.32 -26.70 -24.76
C VAL A 20 11.74 -27.55 -25.95
N MET A 21 11.07 -27.38 -27.07
CA MET A 21 11.51 -27.95 -28.34
C MET A 21 12.48 -26.95 -28.99
N GLN A 22 13.77 -27.22 -28.92
CA GLN A 22 14.83 -26.48 -29.60
C GLN A 22 15.21 -27.20 -30.89
N GLY A 23 15.40 -26.46 -31.99
CA GLY A 23 16.01 -27.02 -33.19
C GLY A 23 15.01 -27.41 -34.32
N ASP A 24 15.46 -28.15 -35.33
CA ASP A 24 14.83 -28.47 -36.62
C ASP A 24 13.37 -28.99 -36.63
N SER A 25 12.75 -29.14 -35.47
CA SER A 25 11.34 -29.60 -35.36
C SER A 25 10.31 -28.46 -35.47
N LEU A 26 10.72 -27.18 -35.40
CA LEU A 26 9.84 -26.06 -35.65
C LEU A 26 9.70 -25.83 -37.15
N GLN A 27 8.47 -25.83 -37.66
CA GLN A 27 8.23 -25.50 -39.05
C GLN A 27 8.74 -24.10 -39.36
N LYS A 28 9.73 -23.97 -40.23
CA LYS A 28 10.15 -22.66 -40.77
C LYS A 28 9.07 -22.21 -41.74
N ILE A 29 8.57 -20.99 -41.57
CA ILE A 29 7.63 -20.36 -42.51
C ILE A 29 8.45 -19.64 -43.59
N ASP A 30 8.05 -19.79 -44.83
CA ASP A 30 8.40 -18.84 -45.88
C ASP A 30 7.60 -17.56 -45.63
N GLU A 31 8.30 -16.43 -45.41
CA GLU A 31 7.66 -15.14 -45.11
C GLU A 31 6.72 -14.67 -46.26
N SER A 32 6.92 -15.19 -47.45
CA SER A 32 6.07 -14.94 -48.63
C SER A 32 4.69 -15.59 -48.54
N GLU A 33 4.48 -16.59 -47.65
CA GLU A 33 3.21 -17.27 -47.45
C GLU A 33 2.30 -16.60 -46.40
N LEU A 34 2.79 -15.58 -45.71
CA LEU A 34 2.01 -14.91 -44.67
C LEU A 34 0.95 -13.97 -45.28
N PRO A 35 -0.35 -14.14 -44.93
CA PRO A 35 -1.43 -13.38 -45.53
C PRO A 35 -1.47 -11.94 -44.97
N ALA A 36 -1.80 -10.95 -45.80
CA ALA A 36 -1.96 -9.55 -45.37
C ALA A 36 -3.18 -9.32 -44.45
N MET A 37 -4.12 -10.25 -44.43
CA MET A 37 -5.30 -10.24 -43.57
C MET A 37 -5.30 -11.48 -42.68
N LEU A 38 -5.48 -11.29 -41.37
CA LEU A 38 -5.51 -12.36 -40.38
C LEU A 38 -6.81 -12.34 -39.58
N PRO A 39 -7.42 -13.51 -39.35
CA PRO A 39 -8.39 -13.68 -38.29
C PRO A 39 -7.71 -13.52 -36.93
N ILE A 40 -8.27 -12.69 -36.06
CA ILE A 40 -7.64 -12.31 -34.77
C ILE A 40 -8.28 -13.05 -33.61
N LEU A 41 -7.45 -13.79 -32.88
CA LEU A 41 -7.80 -14.38 -31.59
C LEU A 41 -7.44 -13.42 -30.48
N ALA A 42 -8.45 -12.86 -29.80
CA ALA A 42 -8.26 -11.99 -28.65
C ALA A 42 -7.89 -12.81 -27.40
N LEU A 43 -6.70 -12.56 -26.84
CA LEU A 43 -6.14 -13.28 -25.70
C LEU A 43 -6.42 -12.56 -24.39
N ARG A 44 -6.95 -13.29 -23.41
CA ARG A 44 -7.08 -12.81 -22.03
C ARG A 44 -5.83 -13.17 -21.22
N ASN A 45 -5.21 -12.19 -20.58
CA ASN A 45 -4.01 -12.38 -19.73
C ASN A 45 -2.88 -13.20 -20.36
N ALA A 46 -2.80 -13.26 -21.67
CA ALA A 46 -1.75 -13.97 -22.39
C ALA A 46 -1.18 -13.10 -23.51
N ALA A 47 0.14 -13.10 -23.65
CA ALA A 47 0.86 -12.55 -24.78
C ALA A 47 1.85 -13.59 -25.26
N ILE A 48 1.81 -13.90 -26.54
CA ILE A 48 2.63 -14.96 -27.17
C ILE A 48 3.69 -14.27 -28.01
N PHE A 49 4.92 -14.80 -27.97
CA PHE A 49 6.05 -14.26 -28.70
C PHE A 49 6.57 -15.25 -29.73
N PRO A 50 7.23 -14.77 -30.84
CA PRO A 50 7.72 -15.60 -31.91
C PRO A 50 8.61 -16.76 -31.46
N GLY A 51 8.50 -17.90 -32.16
CA GLY A 51 9.29 -19.10 -31.88
C GLY A 51 8.78 -19.95 -30.73
N THR A 52 7.73 -19.52 -30.03
CA THR A 52 7.21 -20.26 -28.87
C THR A 52 5.99 -21.12 -29.22
N ILE A 53 5.79 -22.19 -28.45
CA ILE A 53 4.59 -23.03 -28.47
C ILE A 53 3.87 -22.79 -27.14
N PHE A 54 2.58 -22.46 -27.22
CA PHE A 54 1.81 -22.10 -26.03
C PHE A 54 0.39 -22.65 -26.05
N PRO A 55 -0.08 -23.34 -25.01
CA PRO A 55 -1.46 -23.79 -24.88
C PRO A 55 -2.35 -22.64 -24.41
N ILE A 56 -3.52 -22.49 -25.03
CA ILE A 56 -4.51 -21.49 -24.67
C ILE A 56 -5.86 -22.15 -24.53
N THR A 57 -6.52 -21.89 -23.42
CA THR A 57 -7.91 -22.31 -23.19
C THR A 57 -8.87 -21.22 -23.65
N ILE A 58 -9.85 -21.60 -24.46
CA ILE A 58 -10.76 -20.73 -25.18
C ILE A 58 -12.18 -21.10 -24.81
N GLY A 59 -12.96 -20.14 -24.34
CA GLY A 59 -14.36 -20.35 -23.94
C GLY A 59 -15.38 -19.46 -24.67
N ARG A 60 -14.94 -18.48 -25.50
CA ARG A 60 -15.84 -17.60 -26.23
C ARG A 60 -16.31 -18.22 -27.53
N ASP A 61 -17.59 -18.13 -27.88
CA ASP A 61 -18.17 -18.73 -29.08
C ASP A 61 -17.47 -18.30 -30.37
N LYS A 62 -17.19 -16.98 -30.55
CA LYS A 62 -16.48 -16.48 -31.74
C LYS A 62 -15.05 -17.03 -31.83
N SER A 63 -14.36 -17.15 -30.70
CA SER A 63 -13.01 -17.69 -30.63
C SER A 63 -12.99 -19.19 -30.84
N ILE A 64 -13.95 -19.93 -30.30
CA ILE A 64 -14.14 -21.37 -30.56
C ILE A 64 -14.38 -21.63 -32.04
N ARG A 65 -15.24 -20.81 -32.67
CA ARG A 65 -15.50 -20.92 -34.13
C ARG A 65 -14.23 -20.66 -34.94
N LEU A 66 -13.48 -19.60 -34.61
CA LEU A 66 -12.21 -19.28 -35.24
C LEU A 66 -11.22 -20.48 -35.18
N ILE A 67 -11.06 -21.06 -33.99
CA ILE A 67 -10.13 -22.19 -33.79
C ILE A 67 -10.57 -23.42 -34.60
N LYS A 68 -11.87 -23.76 -34.60
CA LYS A 68 -12.39 -24.90 -35.36
C LYS A 68 -12.22 -24.70 -36.88
N ASP A 69 -12.43 -23.50 -37.37
CA ASP A 69 -12.24 -23.18 -38.81
C ASP A 69 -10.75 -23.19 -39.18
N ALA A 70 -9.90 -22.66 -38.33
CA ALA A 70 -8.45 -22.63 -38.56
C ALA A 70 -7.82 -24.03 -38.48
N GLU A 71 -8.32 -24.93 -37.62
CA GLU A 71 -7.89 -26.34 -37.55
C GLU A 71 -8.26 -27.11 -38.82
N LYS A 72 -9.49 -26.90 -39.30
CA LYS A 72 -9.96 -27.59 -40.52
C LYS A 72 -9.24 -27.14 -41.78
N SER A 73 -8.99 -25.84 -41.92
CA SER A 73 -8.50 -25.22 -43.14
C SER A 73 -6.99 -24.97 -43.11
N GLY A 74 -6.34 -25.06 -41.95
CA GLY A 74 -4.90 -24.93 -41.78
C GLY A 74 -4.36 -23.51 -41.96
N PHE A 75 -5.23 -22.47 -41.90
CA PHE A 75 -4.78 -21.08 -42.07
C PHE A 75 -4.15 -20.50 -40.80
N TYR A 76 -3.40 -19.42 -40.99
CA TYR A 76 -2.77 -18.69 -39.92
C TYR A 76 -3.78 -17.80 -39.18
N ILE A 77 -3.59 -17.62 -37.86
CA ILE A 77 -4.37 -16.74 -37.03
C ILE A 77 -3.46 -15.67 -36.38
N GLY A 78 -3.99 -14.51 -36.11
CA GLY A 78 -3.33 -13.48 -35.32
C GLY A 78 -3.70 -13.60 -33.84
N ALA A 79 -2.75 -13.82 -32.96
CA ALA A 79 -2.95 -13.84 -31.52
C ALA A 79 -2.62 -12.47 -30.95
N ALA A 80 -3.64 -11.69 -30.55
CA ALA A 80 -3.48 -10.34 -30.00
C ALA A 80 -4.00 -10.25 -28.57
N PRO A 81 -3.19 -9.71 -27.61
CA PRO A 81 -3.62 -9.51 -26.23
C PRO A 81 -4.77 -8.50 -26.13
N GLN A 82 -5.68 -8.74 -25.21
CA GLN A 82 -6.77 -7.83 -24.85
C GLN A 82 -6.32 -6.91 -23.72
N LYS A 83 -6.66 -5.60 -23.80
CA LYS A 83 -6.27 -4.61 -22.81
C LYS A 83 -7.03 -4.74 -21.49
N ASP A 84 -8.34 -5.04 -21.57
CA ASP A 84 -9.20 -5.27 -20.42
C ASP A 84 -9.79 -6.68 -20.46
N VAL A 85 -9.49 -7.47 -19.46
CA VAL A 85 -9.91 -8.88 -19.33
C VAL A 85 -11.42 -9.04 -19.20
N MET A 86 -12.10 -8.00 -18.67
CA MET A 86 -13.53 -8.03 -18.35
C MET A 86 -14.42 -7.87 -19.59
N VAL A 87 -13.90 -7.36 -20.69
CA VAL A 87 -14.67 -7.20 -21.93
C VAL A 87 -14.88 -8.55 -22.61
N GLU A 88 -16.14 -8.94 -22.77
CA GLU A 88 -16.49 -10.25 -23.37
C GLU A 88 -16.41 -10.28 -24.89
N ASP A 89 -16.86 -9.23 -25.58
CA ASP A 89 -16.80 -9.07 -27.02
C ASP A 89 -15.93 -7.89 -27.42
N PRO A 90 -14.58 -8.07 -27.46
CA PRO A 90 -13.63 -6.98 -27.65
C PRO A 90 -13.77 -6.36 -29.04
N GLN A 91 -13.71 -5.02 -29.06
CA GLN A 91 -13.62 -4.20 -30.25
C GLN A 91 -12.17 -3.84 -30.53
N GLU A 92 -11.88 -3.13 -31.61
CA GLU A 92 -10.53 -2.70 -31.99
C GLU A 92 -9.83 -1.93 -30.86
N ALA A 93 -10.56 -1.05 -30.16
CA ALA A 93 -10.02 -0.26 -29.05
C ALA A 93 -9.56 -1.11 -27.86
N ASP A 94 -10.19 -2.29 -27.67
CA ASP A 94 -9.92 -3.20 -26.55
C ASP A 94 -8.74 -4.14 -26.83
N LEU A 95 -8.28 -4.23 -28.09
CA LEU A 95 -7.15 -5.06 -28.46
C LEU A 95 -5.83 -4.29 -28.36
N CYS A 96 -4.77 -5.02 -28.01
CA CYS A 96 -3.43 -4.53 -28.20
C CYS A 96 -3.17 -4.38 -29.70
N ARG A 97 -2.52 -3.27 -30.09
CA ARG A 97 -2.16 -3.01 -31.48
C ARG A 97 -1.16 -4.02 -32.05
N PHE A 98 -0.37 -4.64 -31.18
CA PHE A 98 0.66 -5.60 -31.50
C PHE A 98 0.25 -7.00 -31.10
N GLY A 99 0.51 -7.98 -31.98
CA GLY A 99 0.23 -9.38 -31.77
C GLY A 99 1.26 -10.27 -32.45
N THR A 100 1.00 -11.57 -32.43
CA THR A 100 1.89 -12.57 -33.02
C THR A 100 1.08 -13.52 -33.90
N VAL A 101 1.52 -13.75 -35.15
CA VAL A 101 0.90 -14.74 -36.06
C VAL A 101 1.22 -16.14 -35.54
N ALA A 102 0.21 -16.96 -35.51
CA ALA A 102 0.31 -18.32 -34.99
C ALA A 102 -0.44 -19.34 -35.88
N LYS A 103 -0.05 -20.60 -35.74
CA LYS A 103 -0.74 -21.76 -36.37
C LYS A 103 -1.16 -22.74 -35.28
N ILE A 104 -2.29 -23.34 -35.44
CA ILE A 104 -2.79 -24.37 -34.52
C ILE A 104 -2.07 -25.68 -34.83
N ILE A 105 -1.41 -26.25 -33.79
CA ILE A 105 -0.79 -27.58 -33.88
C ILE A 105 -1.81 -28.65 -33.54
N ARG A 106 -2.59 -28.41 -32.50
CA ARG A 106 -3.55 -29.38 -31.98
C ARG A 106 -4.60 -28.68 -31.11
N THR A 107 -5.83 -29.23 -31.11
CA THR A 107 -6.89 -28.83 -30.19
C THR A 107 -7.31 -29.99 -29.30
N LEU A 108 -7.78 -29.64 -28.08
CA LEU A 108 -8.33 -30.55 -27.08
C LEU A 108 -9.67 -29.97 -26.61
N GLU A 109 -10.77 -30.66 -26.87
CA GLU A 109 -12.09 -30.29 -26.36
C GLU A 109 -12.20 -30.74 -24.89
N MET A 110 -12.59 -29.83 -24.01
CA MET A 110 -12.76 -30.09 -22.58
C MET A 110 -14.23 -30.41 -22.27
N PRO A 111 -14.54 -31.18 -21.19
CA PRO A 111 -15.91 -31.56 -20.84
C PRO A 111 -16.85 -30.38 -20.53
N ASP A 112 -16.32 -29.23 -20.20
CA ASP A 112 -17.04 -27.96 -19.90
C ASP A 112 -17.40 -27.16 -21.17
N GLY A 113 -17.05 -27.64 -22.34
CA GLY A 113 -17.30 -27.02 -23.65
C GLY A 113 -16.22 -26.03 -24.07
N THR A 114 -15.17 -25.83 -23.26
CA THR A 114 -13.99 -25.00 -23.64
C THR A 114 -13.06 -25.83 -24.55
N ILE A 115 -12.25 -25.12 -25.35
CA ILE A 115 -11.22 -25.73 -26.20
C ILE A 115 -9.86 -25.27 -25.76
N THR A 116 -8.96 -26.20 -25.50
CA THR A 116 -7.53 -25.88 -25.33
C THR A 116 -6.84 -26.07 -26.68
N ALA A 117 -6.35 -24.97 -27.26
CA ALA A 117 -5.60 -24.98 -28.52
C ALA A 117 -4.10 -24.80 -28.24
N ILE A 118 -3.26 -25.63 -28.82
CA ILE A 118 -1.80 -25.48 -28.79
C ILE A 118 -1.40 -24.68 -30.02
N LEU A 119 -0.88 -23.49 -29.79
CA LEU A 119 -0.47 -22.54 -30.81
C LEU A 119 1.04 -22.51 -30.99
N GLN A 120 1.54 -22.55 -32.22
CA GLN A 120 2.93 -22.22 -32.54
C GLN A 120 2.98 -20.80 -33.11
N ALA A 121 3.77 -19.95 -32.48
CA ALA A 121 3.93 -18.55 -32.84
C ALA A 121 5.13 -18.32 -33.76
N PHE A 122 4.99 -17.44 -34.77
CA PHE A 122 6.00 -17.28 -35.79
C PHE A 122 6.58 -15.88 -35.89
N LYS A 123 5.75 -14.86 -36.12
CA LYS A 123 6.21 -13.49 -36.37
C LYS A 123 5.29 -12.48 -35.72
N ARG A 124 5.84 -11.36 -35.26
CA ARG A 124 5.04 -10.26 -34.72
C ARG A 124 4.36 -9.48 -35.84
N PHE A 125 3.20 -8.92 -35.54
CA PHE A 125 2.50 -8.02 -36.41
C PHE A 125 1.91 -6.83 -35.64
N GLU A 126 1.62 -5.79 -36.41
CA GLU A 126 0.84 -4.64 -35.98
C GLU A 126 -0.50 -4.63 -36.67
N ILE A 127 -1.60 -4.43 -35.97
CA ILE A 127 -2.94 -4.27 -36.53
C ILE A 127 -3.03 -2.87 -37.16
N GLU A 128 -3.29 -2.81 -38.48
CA GLU A 128 -3.52 -1.55 -39.17
C GLU A 128 -4.99 -1.13 -39.09
N SER A 129 -5.92 -2.05 -39.34
CA SER A 129 -7.36 -1.83 -39.23
C SER A 129 -8.13 -3.12 -39.10
N VAL A 130 -9.24 -3.10 -38.35
CA VAL A 130 -10.18 -4.22 -38.31
C VAL A 130 -11.14 -4.12 -39.45
N VAL A 131 -11.26 -5.21 -40.22
CA VAL A 131 -12.09 -5.30 -41.43
C VAL A 131 -13.47 -5.86 -41.11
N SER A 132 -13.57 -6.86 -40.23
CA SER A 132 -14.84 -7.51 -39.89
C SER A 132 -14.80 -8.02 -38.43
N TYR A 133 -15.99 -8.08 -37.81
CA TYR A 133 -16.24 -8.65 -36.50
C TYR A 133 -17.07 -9.94 -36.53
N ASP A 134 -17.58 -10.34 -37.70
CA ASP A 134 -18.40 -11.52 -37.88
C ASP A 134 -17.86 -12.38 -39.07
N PRO A 135 -17.69 -13.69 -38.90
CA PRO A 135 -18.00 -14.53 -37.76
C PRO A 135 -17.00 -14.44 -36.60
N TYR A 136 -15.86 -13.84 -36.82
CA TYR A 136 -14.81 -13.51 -35.87
C TYR A 136 -14.04 -12.27 -36.35
N ILE A 137 -13.26 -11.67 -35.48
CA ILE A 137 -12.48 -10.48 -35.81
C ILE A 137 -11.49 -10.82 -36.93
N THR A 138 -11.49 -10.01 -37.98
CA THR A 138 -10.51 -10.09 -39.06
C THR A 138 -9.88 -8.73 -39.27
N ALA A 139 -8.54 -8.67 -39.33
CA ALA A 139 -7.79 -7.42 -39.43
C ALA A 139 -6.73 -7.48 -40.52
N THR A 140 -6.45 -6.33 -41.10
CA THR A 140 -5.26 -6.08 -41.92
C THR A 140 -4.08 -5.88 -41.01
N VAL A 141 -2.97 -6.53 -41.32
CA VAL A 141 -1.79 -6.54 -40.45
C VAL A 141 -0.52 -6.20 -41.21
N HIS A 142 0.38 -5.52 -40.54
CA HIS A 142 1.76 -5.28 -40.99
C HIS A 142 2.72 -6.12 -40.15
N TYR A 143 3.59 -6.89 -40.81
CA TYR A 143 4.55 -7.76 -40.10
C TYR A 143 5.79 -7.00 -39.66
N LEU A 144 6.18 -7.20 -38.40
CA LEU A 144 7.30 -6.53 -37.79
C LEU A 144 8.56 -7.40 -37.78
N PRO A 145 9.74 -6.85 -38.06
CA PRO A 145 10.99 -7.58 -37.96
C PRO A 145 11.41 -7.74 -36.49
N ASP A 146 12.13 -8.85 -36.21
CA ASP A 146 12.92 -8.94 -34.98
C ASP A 146 14.37 -8.68 -35.31
N ILE A 147 14.92 -7.56 -34.83
CA ILE A 147 16.29 -7.10 -35.09
C ILE A 147 17.18 -7.59 -33.94
N VAL A 148 18.14 -8.45 -34.26
CA VAL A 148 19.15 -8.91 -33.31
C VAL A 148 20.46 -8.23 -33.66
N THR A 149 20.83 -7.22 -32.88
CA THR A 149 22.13 -6.55 -33.00
C THR A 149 23.14 -7.15 -32.05
N ASP A 150 24.36 -7.42 -32.52
CA ASP A 150 25.50 -7.90 -31.72
C ASP A 150 25.21 -9.14 -30.85
N ALA A 151 24.63 -10.21 -31.43
CA ALA A 151 24.26 -11.43 -30.73
C ALA A 151 25.43 -12.07 -29.93
N ASP A 152 26.65 -11.96 -30.44
CA ASP A 152 27.84 -12.55 -29.83
C ASP A 152 28.61 -11.63 -28.87
N SER A 153 28.10 -10.41 -28.65
CA SER A 153 28.77 -9.47 -27.75
C SER A 153 28.79 -9.94 -26.30
N THR A 154 29.80 -9.52 -25.55
CA THR A 154 29.91 -9.82 -24.12
C THR A 154 28.69 -9.32 -23.34
N ASP A 155 28.16 -8.16 -23.73
CA ASP A 155 26.99 -7.55 -23.11
C ASP A 155 25.72 -8.37 -23.33
N THR A 156 25.52 -8.91 -24.55
CA THR A 156 24.38 -9.78 -24.87
C THR A 156 24.45 -11.09 -24.07
N LYS A 157 25.63 -11.68 -23.94
CA LYS A 157 25.84 -12.88 -23.14
C LYS A 157 25.58 -12.64 -21.65
N ALA A 158 26.01 -11.49 -21.12
CA ALA A 158 25.73 -11.11 -19.75
C ALA A 158 24.23 -10.88 -19.50
N LEU A 159 23.54 -10.28 -20.47
CA LEU A 159 22.08 -10.07 -20.42
C LEU A 159 21.33 -11.41 -20.45
N MET A 160 21.77 -12.35 -21.29
CA MET A 160 21.20 -13.72 -21.33
C MET A 160 21.33 -14.42 -19.98
N GLU A 161 22.50 -14.41 -19.37
CA GLU A 161 22.72 -15.04 -18.05
C GLU A 161 21.86 -14.37 -16.97
N SER A 162 21.77 -13.04 -16.98
CA SER A 162 20.92 -12.30 -16.05
C SER A 162 19.44 -12.69 -16.20
N LEU A 163 18.95 -12.82 -17.44
CA LEU A 163 17.57 -13.27 -17.72
C LEU A 163 17.35 -14.70 -17.23
N LYS A 164 18.28 -15.63 -17.52
CA LYS A 164 18.21 -17.03 -17.08
C LYS A 164 18.20 -17.14 -15.56
N ASP A 165 19.03 -16.37 -14.87
CA ASP A 165 19.12 -16.40 -13.41
C ASP A 165 17.85 -15.88 -12.75
N LYS A 166 17.32 -14.74 -13.21
CA LYS A 166 16.08 -14.18 -12.65
C LYS A 166 14.85 -15.03 -12.97
N ALA A 167 14.73 -15.50 -14.20
CA ALA A 167 13.68 -16.43 -14.58
C ALA A 167 13.73 -17.74 -13.78
N SER A 168 14.94 -18.28 -13.57
CA SER A 168 15.15 -19.48 -12.72
C SER A 168 14.76 -19.22 -11.27
N ALA A 169 15.03 -18.02 -10.74
CA ALA A 169 14.66 -17.64 -9.38
C ALA A 169 13.14 -17.52 -9.22
N ILE A 170 12.44 -16.96 -10.20
CA ILE A 170 10.98 -16.89 -10.21
C ILE A 170 10.36 -18.29 -10.24
N ILE A 171 10.86 -19.17 -11.15
CA ILE A 171 10.39 -20.55 -11.23
C ILE A 171 10.61 -21.30 -9.91
N ARG A 172 11.76 -21.13 -9.25
CA ARG A 172 12.03 -21.77 -7.94
C ARG A 172 11.10 -21.28 -6.83
N SER A 173 10.63 -20.04 -6.91
CA SER A 173 9.74 -19.44 -5.92
C SER A 173 8.27 -19.74 -6.18
N SER A 174 7.93 -20.34 -7.32
CA SER A 174 6.57 -20.77 -7.64
C SER A 174 6.27 -22.16 -7.06
N SER A 175 5.00 -22.44 -6.80
CA SER A 175 4.54 -23.76 -6.31
C SER A 175 4.75 -24.91 -7.31
N MET A 176 5.09 -24.57 -8.55
CA MET A 176 5.32 -25.53 -9.67
C MET A 176 6.80 -25.68 -10.02
N ALA A 177 7.71 -25.49 -9.09
CA ALA A 177 9.16 -25.58 -9.32
C ALA A 177 9.54 -26.99 -9.77
N SER A 178 9.74 -27.21 -11.09
CA SER A 178 10.35 -28.45 -11.61
C SER A 178 11.83 -28.20 -11.95
N LYS A 179 12.69 -29.16 -11.58
CA LYS A 179 14.11 -29.09 -11.93
C LYS A 179 14.33 -29.16 -13.43
N GLU A 180 13.41 -29.84 -14.14
CA GLU A 180 13.40 -30.02 -15.59
C GLU A 180 13.17 -28.67 -16.30
N ALA A 181 12.23 -27.86 -15.81
CA ALA A 181 11.94 -26.54 -16.38
C ALA A 181 13.15 -25.57 -16.28
N ILE A 182 13.85 -25.59 -15.13
CA ILE A 182 15.07 -24.79 -14.96
C ILE A 182 16.19 -25.31 -15.85
N GLY A 183 16.32 -26.64 -15.99
CA GLY A 183 17.28 -27.27 -16.91
C GLY A 183 17.04 -26.87 -18.35
N ALA A 184 15.80 -26.92 -18.80
CA ALA A 184 15.38 -26.54 -20.14
C ALA A 184 15.66 -25.06 -20.42
N LEU A 185 15.29 -24.15 -19.48
CA LEU A 185 15.58 -22.72 -19.61
C LEU A 185 17.09 -22.42 -19.73
N ARG A 186 17.90 -23.11 -18.96
CA ARG A 186 19.36 -22.92 -18.99
C ARG A 186 20.02 -23.47 -20.27
N ALA A 187 19.42 -24.45 -20.90
CA ALA A 187 19.90 -25.05 -22.15
C ALA A 187 19.66 -24.19 -23.40
N ILE A 188 18.86 -23.12 -23.28
CA ILE A 188 18.59 -22.22 -24.41
C ILE A 188 19.84 -21.40 -24.73
N GLU A 189 20.35 -21.50 -25.94
CA GLU A 189 21.54 -20.78 -26.42
C GLU A 189 21.19 -19.59 -27.33
N ASP A 190 20.05 -19.64 -28.01
CA ASP A 190 19.59 -18.57 -28.88
C ASP A 190 18.99 -17.39 -28.07
N PHE A 191 19.54 -16.19 -28.29
CA PHE A 191 19.17 -14.99 -27.53
C PHE A 191 17.72 -14.56 -27.78
N GLN A 192 17.31 -14.53 -29.06
CA GLN A 192 15.95 -14.15 -29.44
C GLN A 192 14.93 -15.13 -28.89
N PHE A 193 15.20 -16.43 -29.05
CA PHE A 193 14.34 -17.47 -28.52
C PHE A 193 14.23 -17.43 -26.99
N LEU A 194 15.34 -17.18 -26.28
CA LEU A 194 15.34 -17.05 -24.83
C LEU A 194 14.44 -15.90 -24.37
N VAL A 195 14.60 -14.72 -24.96
CA VAL A 195 13.78 -13.53 -24.61
C VAL A 195 12.30 -13.80 -24.86
N ASN A 196 11.97 -14.33 -26.02
CA ASN A 196 10.60 -14.64 -26.41
C ASN A 196 9.99 -15.75 -25.54
N PHE A 197 10.75 -16.76 -25.20
CA PHE A 197 10.33 -17.86 -24.32
C PHE A 197 10.03 -17.38 -22.91
N ILE A 198 10.92 -16.60 -22.30
CA ILE A 198 10.69 -16.04 -20.96
C ILE A 198 9.49 -15.09 -20.98
N ALA A 199 9.39 -14.20 -21.99
CA ALA A 199 8.29 -13.27 -22.14
C ALA A 199 6.93 -13.98 -22.32
N THR A 200 6.91 -15.16 -22.94
CA THR A 200 5.69 -15.97 -23.11
C THR A 200 5.30 -16.68 -21.81
N THR A 201 6.27 -17.37 -21.18
CA THR A 201 6.00 -18.37 -20.13
C THR A 201 5.96 -17.80 -18.71
N ILE A 202 6.73 -16.75 -18.41
CA ILE A 202 6.76 -16.19 -17.06
C ILE A 202 5.70 -15.12 -16.89
N GLU A 203 4.90 -15.25 -15.85
CA GLU A 203 3.93 -14.23 -15.46
C GLU A 203 4.63 -13.05 -14.77
N VAL A 204 4.21 -11.84 -15.11
CA VAL A 204 4.62 -10.59 -14.47
C VAL A 204 3.40 -9.93 -13.83
N GLU A 205 3.57 -9.25 -12.70
CA GLU A 205 2.47 -8.65 -11.95
C GLU A 205 1.66 -7.66 -12.79
N ASN A 206 2.33 -6.83 -13.57
CA ASN A 206 1.66 -5.89 -14.47
C ASN A 206 1.64 -6.45 -15.88
N PHE A 207 0.51 -7.01 -16.29
CA PHE A 207 0.35 -7.56 -17.63
C PHE A 207 0.56 -6.53 -18.76
N LYS A 208 0.38 -5.23 -18.49
CA LYS A 208 0.67 -4.16 -19.47
C LYS A 208 2.13 -4.16 -19.90
N ASP A 209 3.06 -4.39 -18.95
CA ASP A 209 4.49 -4.44 -19.27
C ASP A 209 4.79 -5.56 -20.27
N LYS A 210 4.10 -6.70 -20.12
CA LYS A 210 4.21 -7.83 -21.05
C LYS A 210 3.66 -7.53 -22.44
N MET A 211 2.53 -6.81 -22.53
CA MET A 211 1.97 -6.36 -23.80
C MET A 211 2.90 -5.36 -24.51
N GLU A 212 3.51 -4.45 -23.75
CA GLU A 212 4.43 -3.46 -24.31
C GLU A 212 5.68 -4.10 -24.95
N LEU A 213 6.11 -5.27 -24.50
CA LEU A 213 7.26 -5.96 -25.09
C LEU A 213 7.03 -6.30 -26.59
N LEU A 214 5.79 -6.49 -27.02
CA LEU A 214 5.47 -6.80 -28.41
C LEU A 214 5.76 -5.65 -29.39
N GLN A 215 5.87 -4.39 -28.93
CA GLN A 215 6.11 -3.22 -29.78
C GLN A 215 7.59 -3.03 -30.16
N TYR A 216 8.52 -3.62 -29.42
CA TYR A 216 9.94 -3.39 -29.63
C TYR A 216 10.53 -4.33 -30.70
N ASP A 217 11.06 -3.78 -31.78
CA ASP A 217 11.69 -4.55 -32.87
C ASP A 217 13.08 -5.03 -32.47
N ASP A 218 13.83 -4.22 -31.72
CA ASP A 218 15.13 -4.61 -31.19
C ASP A 218 14.99 -5.56 -30.02
N VAL A 219 15.49 -6.79 -30.20
CA VAL A 219 15.43 -7.87 -29.20
C VAL A 219 16.21 -7.51 -27.94
N ARG A 220 17.28 -6.73 -28.05
CA ARG A 220 18.07 -6.27 -26.88
C ARG A 220 17.28 -5.30 -26.01
N VAL A 221 16.54 -4.36 -26.63
CA VAL A 221 15.65 -3.45 -25.89
C VAL A 221 14.54 -4.23 -25.19
N ARG A 222 13.96 -5.19 -25.92
CA ARG A 222 12.94 -6.12 -25.37
C ARG A 222 13.48 -6.89 -24.17
N ALA A 223 14.70 -7.41 -24.25
CA ALA A 223 15.38 -8.14 -23.19
C ALA A 223 15.61 -7.29 -21.94
N MET A 224 16.05 -6.03 -22.11
CA MET A 224 16.26 -5.11 -20.97
C MET A 224 14.94 -4.76 -20.27
N LYS A 225 13.89 -4.52 -21.04
CA LYS A 225 12.54 -4.26 -20.48
C LYS A 225 11.98 -5.49 -19.75
N LEU A 226 12.16 -6.67 -20.34
CA LEU A 226 11.79 -7.93 -19.72
C LEU A 226 12.55 -8.15 -18.41
N LEU A 227 13.87 -7.89 -18.38
CA LEU A 227 14.70 -8.02 -17.20
C LEU A 227 14.20 -7.11 -16.06
N ALA A 228 13.81 -5.88 -16.38
CA ALA A 228 13.23 -4.95 -15.40
C ALA A 228 11.89 -5.47 -14.83
N ALA A 229 11.01 -6.01 -15.67
CA ALA A 229 9.75 -6.60 -15.24
C ALA A 229 9.96 -7.83 -14.34
N LEU A 230 10.95 -8.68 -14.66
CA LEU A 230 11.33 -9.84 -13.83
C LEU A 230 11.90 -9.41 -12.47
N ASP A 231 12.61 -8.28 -12.40
CA ASP A 231 13.11 -7.74 -11.13
C ASP A 231 11.99 -7.33 -10.19
N VAL A 232 11.00 -6.61 -10.71
CA VAL A 232 9.81 -6.21 -9.95
C VAL A 232 9.08 -7.46 -9.45
N GLN A 233 8.87 -8.44 -10.32
CA GLN A 233 8.21 -9.70 -9.96
C GLN A 233 8.94 -10.45 -8.85
N LEU A 234 10.27 -10.53 -8.93
CA LEU A 234 11.10 -11.18 -7.91
C LEU A 234 11.02 -10.46 -6.55
N GLN A 235 11.01 -9.13 -6.54
CA GLN A 235 10.86 -8.36 -5.31
C GLN A 235 9.50 -8.60 -4.66
N LEU A 236 8.43 -8.61 -5.45
CA LEU A 236 7.08 -8.90 -4.96
C LEU A 236 6.95 -10.31 -4.40
N MET A 237 7.54 -11.30 -5.09
CA MET A 237 7.57 -12.68 -4.60
C MET A 237 8.31 -12.82 -3.26
N LYS A 238 9.44 -12.12 -3.10
CA LYS A 238 10.18 -12.10 -1.82
C LYS A 238 9.33 -11.51 -0.69
N ILE A 239 8.65 -10.40 -0.95
CA ILE A 239 7.75 -9.77 0.03
C ILE A 239 6.59 -10.71 0.39
N LYS A 240 5.95 -11.33 -0.61
CA LYS A 240 4.89 -12.32 -0.40
C LYS A 240 5.41 -13.52 0.43
N GLN A 241 6.64 -13.97 0.17
CA GLN A 241 7.25 -15.07 0.91
C GLN A 241 7.59 -14.68 2.36
N GLU A 242 8.10 -13.48 2.60
CA GLU A 242 8.35 -12.95 3.95
C GLU A 242 7.06 -12.83 4.77
N ILE A 243 5.99 -12.34 4.14
CA ILE A 243 4.66 -12.27 4.76
C ILE A 243 4.16 -13.68 5.10
N ASN A 244 4.22 -14.61 4.13
CA ASN A 244 3.80 -15.99 4.35
C ASN A 244 4.65 -16.71 5.40
N GLN A 245 5.96 -16.43 5.48
CA GLN A 245 6.81 -16.98 6.54
C GLN A 245 6.43 -16.43 7.91
N LYS A 246 6.09 -15.14 8.02
CA LYS A 246 5.61 -14.56 9.28
C LYS A 246 4.27 -15.20 9.70
N VAL A 247 3.33 -15.30 8.78
CA VAL A 247 2.04 -15.96 9.03
C VAL A 247 2.26 -17.44 9.41
N LYS A 248 3.13 -18.13 8.67
CA LYS A 248 3.46 -19.52 8.94
C LYS A 248 4.16 -19.70 10.30
N SER A 249 5.08 -18.78 10.68
CA SER A 249 5.72 -18.83 12.00
C SER A 249 4.74 -18.58 13.14
N GLU A 250 3.73 -17.74 12.94
CA GLU A 250 2.64 -17.54 13.91
C GLU A 250 1.74 -18.79 14.00
N ILE A 251 1.44 -19.42 12.86
CA ILE A 251 0.68 -20.67 12.79
C ILE A 251 1.50 -21.83 13.38
N ASP A 252 2.79 -21.93 13.05
CA ASP A 252 3.69 -22.96 13.58
C ASP A 252 3.89 -22.82 15.10
N GLN A 253 3.88 -21.59 15.62
CA GLN A 253 3.92 -21.34 17.06
C GLN A 253 2.62 -21.80 17.72
N GLN A 254 1.46 -21.53 17.12
CA GLN A 254 0.18 -22.02 17.61
C GLN A 254 0.05 -23.55 17.48
N GLN A 255 0.53 -24.14 16.37
CA GLN A 255 0.57 -25.60 16.22
C GLN A 255 1.57 -26.25 17.19
N ARG A 256 2.68 -25.60 17.48
CA ARG A 256 3.65 -26.09 18.47
C ARG A 256 3.11 -26.01 19.88
N GLU A 257 2.38 -24.95 20.24
CA GLU A 257 1.64 -24.89 21.51
C GLU A 257 0.55 -25.96 21.58
N TYR A 258 -0.18 -26.17 20.49
CA TYR A 258 -1.14 -27.25 20.36
C TYR A 258 -0.48 -28.66 20.50
N TYR A 259 0.66 -28.88 19.83
CA TYR A 259 1.40 -30.12 19.91
C TYR A 259 2.00 -30.36 21.31
N LEU A 260 2.52 -29.32 21.93
CA LEU A 260 3.03 -29.39 23.32
C LEU A 260 1.90 -29.64 24.32
N ASN A 261 0.74 -29.04 24.12
CA ASN A 261 -0.45 -29.29 24.93
C ASN A 261 -0.96 -30.73 24.75
N ASN A 262 -0.93 -31.26 23.53
CA ASN A 262 -1.25 -32.68 23.29
C ASN A 262 -0.22 -33.60 23.92
N GLN A 263 1.08 -33.33 23.85
CA GLN A 263 2.10 -34.12 24.55
C GLN A 263 1.97 -34.02 26.06
N LEU A 264 1.70 -32.86 26.63
CA LEU A 264 1.40 -32.66 28.04
C LEU A 264 0.21 -33.55 28.47
N ARG A 265 -0.80 -33.58 27.61
CA ARG A 265 -2.00 -34.37 27.83
C ARG A 265 -1.75 -35.90 27.76
N THR A 266 -1.01 -36.36 26.76
CA THR A 266 -0.62 -37.77 26.66
C THR A 266 0.21 -38.21 27.90
N ILE A 267 1.07 -37.31 28.39
CA ILE A 267 1.83 -37.53 29.61
C ILE A 267 0.90 -37.51 30.84
N GLN A 268 -0.12 -36.68 30.86
CA GLN A 268 -1.13 -36.65 31.93
C GLN A 268 -2.01 -37.92 31.94
N GLU A 269 -2.41 -38.41 30.76
CA GLU A 269 -3.12 -39.67 30.57
C GLU A 269 -2.25 -40.87 31.02
N GLU A 270 -0.94 -40.91 30.71
CA GLU A 270 0.00 -41.93 31.17
C GLU A 270 0.28 -41.86 32.70
N LEU A 271 0.16 -40.67 33.27
CA LEU A 271 0.29 -40.46 34.70
C LEU A 271 -0.99 -40.75 35.48
N GLY A 272 -2.09 -41.17 34.82
CA GLY A 272 -3.35 -41.56 35.47
C GLY A 272 -4.12 -40.38 36.06
N MET A 273 -3.96 -39.19 35.53
CA MET A 273 -4.81 -38.05 35.88
C MET A 273 -6.18 -38.27 35.23
N ASP A 274 -7.20 -38.49 36.05
CA ASP A 274 -8.57 -38.77 35.64
C ASP A 274 -9.18 -37.58 34.88
N ASP A 275 -9.71 -37.79 33.66
CA ASP A 275 -10.49 -36.79 32.91
C ASP A 275 -11.63 -36.20 33.76
N ALA A 276 -12.14 -36.95 34.71
CA ALA A 276 -13.14 -36.48 35.66
C ALA A 276 -12.66 -35.31 36.55
N GLU A 277 -11.39 -35.30 36.97
CA GLU A 277 -10.83 -34.20 37.76
C GLU A 277 -10.70 -32.90 36.91
N GLU A 278 -10.49 -33.03 35.61
CA GLU A 278 -10.36 -31.88 34.73
C GLU A 278 -11.72 -31.21 34.44
N PHE A 279 -12.75 -32.00 34.23
CA PHE A 279 -14.12 -31.49 34.10
C PHE A 279 -14.60 -30.83 35.36
N ASP A 280 -14.25 -31.40 36.53
CA ASP A 280 -14.56 -30.81 37.84
C ASP A 280 -13.82 -29.46 38.03
N LYS A 281 -12.59 -29.35 37.55
CA LYS A 281 -11.86 -28.07 37.54
C LYS A 281 -12.54 -27.03 36.60
N PHE A 282 -13.09 -27.45 35.46
CA PHE A 282 -13.87 -26.57 34.60
C PHE A 282 -15.14 -26.08 35.29
N ARG A 283 -15.90 -26.96 35.97
CA ARG A 283 -17.08 -26.59 36.76
C ARG A 283 -16.72 -25.63 37.91
N GLN A 284 -15.62 -25.89 38.62
CA GLN A 284 -15.15 -25.02 39.69
C GLN A 284 -14.80 -23.61 39.15
N LYS A 285 -14.07 -23.53 38.03
CA LYS A 285 -13.78 -22.25 37.39
C LYS A 285 -15.08 -21.57 36.93
N ALA A 286 -16.00 -22.31 36.34
CA ALA A 286 -17.28 -21.81 35.89
C ALA A 286 -18.12 -21.22 37.03
N ALA A 287 -18.11 -21.85 38.19
CA ALA A 287 -18.81 -21.37 39.39
C ALA A 287 -18.26 -20.05 39.92
N THR A 288 -17.02 -19.69 39.61
CA THR A 288 -16.43 -18.38 39.97
C THR A 288 -16.73 -17.26 38.96
N LYS A 289 -17.19 -17.60 37.76
CA LYS A 289 -17.50 -16.64 36.72
C LYS A 289 -18.83 -15.92 36.96
N LYS A 290 -18.84 -14.60 36.63
CA LYS A 290 -20.04 -13.77 36.75
C LYS A 290 -20.74 -13.63 35.38
N TRP A 291 -20.95 -14.70 34.68
CA TRP A 291 -21.60 -14.71 33.40
C TRP A 291 -23.13 -14.66 33.45
N PRO A 292 -23.80 -14.21 32.35
CA PRO A 292 -25.25 -14.31 32.23
C PRO A 292 -25.75 -15.75 32.32
N LYS A 293 -26.99 -15.93 32.78
CA LYS A 293 -27.59 -17.25 32.96
C LYS A 293 -27.56 -18.12 31.69
N GLU A 294 -27.83 -17.52 30.56
CA GLU A 294 -27.82 -18.16 29.22
C GLU A 294 -26.44 -18.71 28.85
N VAL A 295 -25.37 -17.96 29.19
CA VAL A 295 -23.97 -18.38 28.96
C VAL A 295 -23.65 -19.59 29.85
N GLY A 296 -24.05 -19.56 31.10
CA GLY A 296 -23.86 -20.68 32.03
C GLY A 296 -24.61 -21.94 31.58
N GLU A 297 -25.85 -21.82 31.12
CA GLU A 297 -26.62 -22.94 30.57
C GLU A 297 -25.96 -23.50 29.29
N THR A 298 -25.41 -22.65 28.44
CA THR A 298 -24.70 -23.09 27.25
C THR A 298 -23.37 -23.75 27.58
N PHE A 299 -22.65 -23.22 28.56
CA PHE A 299 -21.41 -23.83 29.05
C PHE A 299 -21.66 -25.27 29.54
N GLU A 300 -22.67 -25.47 30.37
CA GLU A 300 -23.01 -26.83 30.89
C GLU A 300 -23.41 -27.79 29.77
N LYS A 301 -24.18 -27.32 28.78
CA LYS A 301 -24.55 -28.11 27.59
C LYS A 301 -23.32 -28.54 26.79
N GLU A 302 -22.41 -27.59 26.55
CA GLU A 302 -21.23 -27.84 25.76
C GLU A 302 -20.20 -28.69 26.51
N LEU A 303 -20.08 -28.52 27.82
CA LEU A 303 -19.29 -29.39 28.70
C LEU A 303 -19.82 -30.83 28.69
N ALA A 304 -21.14 -31.01 28.83
CA ALA A 304 -21.79 -32.33 28.76
C ALA A 304 -21.63 -33.01 27.37
N LYS A 305 -21.39 -32.24 26.30
CA LYS A 305 -21.00 -32.82 24.99
C LYS A 305 -19.55 -33.28 25.01
N LEU A 306 -18.65 -32.46 25.59
CA LEU A 306 -17.23 -32.77 25.70
C LEU A 306 -17.02 -34.09 26.48
N GLU A 307 -17.75 -34.28 27.55
CA GLU A 307 -17.72 -35.52 28.37
C GLU A 307 -18.11 -36.77 27.58
N LYS A 308 -18.88 -36.60 26.49
CA LYS A 308 -19.34 -37.74 25.66
C LYS A 308 -18.42 -38.01 24.46
N TYR A 309 -17.55 -37.09 24.12
CA TYR A 309 -16.63 -37.26 22.99
C TYR A 309 -15.48 -38.20 23.37
N ASN A 310 -15.03 -38.96 22.39
CA ASN A 310 -13.82 -39.73 22.54
C ASN A 310 -12.60 -38.77 22.56
N PRO A 311 -11.76 -38.80 23.59
CA PRO A 311 -10.58 -37.94 23.72
C PRO A 311 -9.64 -37.96 22.49
N SER A 312 -9.60 -39.09 21.77
CA SER A 312 -8.78 -39.21 20.55
C SER A 312 -9.44 -38.66 19.28
N SER A 313 -10.67 -38.12 19.36
CA SER A 313 -11.36 -37.57 18.19
C SER A 313 -10.93 -36.10 17.94
N PRO A 314 -10.83 -35.64 16.68
CA PRO A 314 -10.60 -34.24 16.36
C PRO A 314 -11.66 -33.31 16.98
N ASP A 315 -12.91 -33.76 17.06
CA ASP A 315 -14.02 -33.01 17.64
C ASP A 315 -13.83 -32.69 19.11
N TYR A 316 -13.17 -33.61 19.86
CA TYR A 316 -12.86 -33.38 21.26
C TYR A 316 -11.95 -32.14 21.42
N SER A 317 -10.89 -32.06 20.65
CA SER A 317 -9.95 -30.94 20.73
C SER A 317 -10.62 -29.61 20.38
N VAL A 318 -11.50 -29.59 19.37
CA VAL A 318 -12.28 -28.40 19.00
C VAL A 318 -13.19 -28.00 20.16
N GLN A 319 -13.91 -28.95 20.75
CA GLN A 319 -14.83 -28.69 21.83
C GLN A 319 -14.12 -28.29 23.13
N TYR A 320 -12.97 -28.89 23.42
CA TYR A 320 -12.12 -28.54 24.54
C TYR A 320 -11.64 -27.11 24.47
N ASN A 321 -11.07 -26.69 23.30
CA ASN A 321 -10.62 -25.32 23.09
C ASN A 321 -11.77 -24.31 23.19
N TYR A 322 -12.96 -24.67 22.75
CA TYR A 322 -14.14 -23.83 22.87
C TYR A 322 -14.52 -23.61 24.34
N ILE A 323 -14.59 -24.67 25.15
CA ILE A 323 -14.87 -24.60 26.58
C ILE A 323 -13.80 -23.79 27.32
N GLN A 324 -12.54 -24.03 27.00
CA GLN A 324 -11.43 -23.29 27.57
C GLN A 324 -11.55 -21.78 27.24
N PHE A 325 -11.85 -21.44 25.99
CA PHE A 325 -12.03 -20.02 25.57
C PHE A 325 -13.21 -19.35 26.29
N MET A 326 -14.34 -20.07 26.49
CA MET A 326 -15.46 -19.56 27.28
C MET A 326 -15.04 -19.21 28.71
N LEU A 327 -14.18 -20.04 29.34
CA LEU A 327 -13.65 -19.83 30.69
C LEU A 327 -12.57 -18.72 30.73
N GLU A 328 -11.79 -18.54 29.67
CA GLU A 328 -10.75 -17.49 29.57
C GLU A 328 -11.37 -16.09 29.45
N LEU A 329 -12.55 -15.98 28.86
CA LEU A 329 -13.24 -14.69 28.77
C LEU A 329 -13.56 -14.13 30.16
N PRO A 330 -13.30 -12.83 30.39
CA PRO A 330 -13.52 -12.18 31.69
C PRO A 330 -14.98 -11.71 31.87
N TRP A 331 -15.91 -12.63 31.93
CA TRP A 331 -17.32 -12.33 32.06
C TRP A 331 -17.63 -11.48 33.31
N GLY A 332 -18.03 -10.21 33.10
CA GLY A 332 -18.37 -9.29 34.18
C GLY A 332 -17.19 -8.88 35.08
N GLU A 333 -15.97 -9.28 34.75
CA GLU A 333 -14.75 -8.89 35.47
C GLU A 333 -14.26 -7.55 34.92
N MET A 334 -14.39 -6.47 35.69
CA MET A 334 -14.01 -5.13 35.28
C MET A 334 -12.84 -4.59 36.11
N SER A 335 -11.94 -3.85 35.50
CA SER A 335 -10.96 -3.01 36.20
C SER A 335 -11.68 -1.76 36.75
N GLU A 336 -11.23 -1.28 37.90
CA GLU A 336 -11.72 -0.02 38.46
C GLU A 336 -11.21 1.16 37.62
N ASP A 337 -12.12 2.04 37.22
CA ASP A 337 -11.81 3.20 36.40
C ASP A 337 -11.28 4.34 37.24
N ASN A 338 -10.09 4.84 36.90
CA ASN A 338 -9.58 6.09 37.43
C ASN A 338 -10.05 7.26 36.55
N LEU A 339 -11.12 7.89 36.90
CA LEU A 339 -11.66 9.07 36.21
C LEU A 339 -11.18 10.40 36.83
N ASP A 340 -9.96 10.43 37.39
CA ASP A 340 -9.30 11.67 37.82
C ASP A 340 -8.67 12.35 36.59
N LEU A 341 -9.31 13.43 36.14
CA LEU A 341 -8.87 14.22 34.98
C LEU A 341 -7.51 14.87 35.19
N THR A 342 -7.18 15.20 36.45
CA THR A 342 -5.88 15.78 36.81
C THR A 342 -4.78 14.75 36.63
N ASN A 343 -5.01 13.54 37.09
CA ASN A 343 -4.12 12.40 36.84
C ASN A 343 -4.02 12.07 35.35
N ALA A 344 -5.14 12.05 34.63
CA ALA A 344 -5.14 11.79 33.19
C ALA A 344 -4.29 12.81 32.42
N LYS A 345 -4.43 14.11 32.73
CA LYS A 345 -3.61 15.16 32.13
C LYS A 345 -2.12 14.96 32.45
N LYS A 346 -1.79 14.64 33.69
CA LYS A 346 -0.41 14.37 34.12
C LYS A 346 0.19 13.19 33.36
N VAL A 347 -0.54 12.08 33.22
CA VAL A 347 -0.09 10.89 32.48
C VAL A 347 0.15 11.21 31.00
N LEU A 348 -0.75 11.96 30.36
CA LEU A 348 -0.59 12.39 28.98
C LEU A 348 0.60 13.33 28.80
N ASP A 349 0.89 14.20 29.76
CA ASP A 349 2.02 15.12 29.73
C ASP A 349 3.36 14.41 29.97
N GLU A 350 3.36 13.38 30.81
CA GLU A 350 4.53 12.53 31.05
C GLU A 350 4.92 11.70 29.83
N ASP A 351 3.94 11.18 29.06
CA ASP A 351 4.17 10.27 27.94
C ASP A 351 4.36 10.98 26.59
N HIS A 352 3.80 12.18 26.46
CA HIS A 352 3.79 12.91 25.18
C HIS A 352 4.18 14.37 25.34
N PHE A 353 5.17 14.80 24.56
CA PHE A 353 5.53 16.20 24.47
C PHE A 353 4.61 16.95 23.48
N GLY A 354 4.15 18.11 23.84
CA GLY A 354 3.24 18.92 23.03
C GLY A 354 1.87 18.27 22.88
N LEU A 355 1.28 18.34 21.68
CA LEU A 355 -0.05 17.81 21.35
C LEU A 355 -1.18 18.34 22.27
N ASP A 356 -1.06 19.59 22.78
CA ASP A 356 -1.96 20.12 23.80
C ASP A 356 -3.42 20.08 23.35
N THR A 357 -3.72 20.46 22.10
CA THR A 357 -5.08 20.41 21.55
C THR A 357 -5.65 18.98 21.55
N VAL A 358 -4.82 18.00 21.23
CA VAL A 358 -5.23 16.58 21.24
C VAL A 358 -5.47 16.11 22.67
N LYS A 359 -4.57 16.47 23.60
CA LYS A 359 -4.70 16.13 25.01
C LYS A 359 -5.95 16.78 25.62
N ASP A 360 -6.20 18.05 25.34
CA ASP A 360 -7.39 18.74 25.82
C ASP A 360 -8.67 18.07 25.32
N ARG A 361 -8.74 17.68 24.02
CA ARG A 361 -9.87 16.91 23.47
C ARG A 361 -10.04 15.55 24.16
N ILE A 362 -8.94 14.84 24.42
CA ILE A 362 -9.01 13.58 25.17
C ILE A 362 -9.54 13.82 26.59
N ILE A 363 -9.11 14.88 27.28
CA ILE A 363 -9.60 15.22 28.61
C ILE A 363 -11.09 15.63 28.58
N GLU A 364 -11.52 16.40 27.58
CA GLU A 364 -12.94 16.71 27.37
C GLU A 364 -13.78 15.44 27.21
N TYR A 365 -13.31 14.50 26.39
CA TYR A 365 -13.98 13.21 26.20
C TYR A 365 -14.05 12.41 27.50
N LEU A 366 -12.95 12.33 28.27
CA LEU A 366 -12.93 11.67 29.58
C LEU A 366 -13.84 12.35 30.60
N ALA A 367 -13.95 13.67 30.53
CA ALA A 367 -14.86 14.44 31.38
C ALA A 367 -16.34 14.10 31.11
N VAL A 368 -16.70 13.96 29.82
CA VAL A 368 -18.04 13.52 29.42
C VAL A 368 -18.33 12.12 29.95
N LEU A 369 -17.38 11.18 29.79
CA LEU A 369 -17.51 9.83 30.32
C LEU A 369 -17.72 9.82 31.84
N LYS A 370 -16.95 10.64 32.56
CA LYS A 370 -17.08 10.78 34.01
C LYS A 370 -18.47 11.27 34.44
N LEU A 371 -19.02 12.26 33.73
CA LEU A 371 -20.31 12.86 34.04
C LEU A 371 -21.49 11.96 33.62
N LYS A 372 -21.33 11.24 32.50
CA LYS A 372 -22.39 10.38 31.96
C LYS A 372 -22.49 9.04 32.66
N GLY A 373 -21.37 8.57 33.21
CA GLY A 373 -21.27 7.29 33.92
C GLY A 373 -21.48 6.05 33.05
N ASN A 374 -21.44 6.21 31.72
CA ASN A 374 -21.50 5.11 30.77
C ASN A 374 -20.62 5.39 29.54
N MET A 375 -20.26 4.33 28.80
CA MET A 375 -19.40 4.41 27.61
C MET A 375 -20.14 4.72 26.30
N LYS A 376 -21.41 5.07 26.36
CA LYS A 376 -22.20 5.45 25.18
C LYS A 376 -21.79 6.85 24.68
N SER A 377 -20.64 6.93 24.04
CA SER A 377 -20.06 8.16 23.47
C SER A 377 -19.47 7.83 22.11
N PRO A 378 -19.34 8.81 21.20
CA PRO A 378 -18.64 8.60 19.93
C PRO A 378 -17.25 8.03 20.14
N ILE A 379 -16.76 7.24 19.20
CA ILE A 379 -15.45 6.62 19.27
C ILE A 379 -14.38 7.64 18.89
N LEU A 380 -13.31 7.74 19.66
CA LEU A 380 -12.22 8.62 19.31
C LEU A 380 -11.42 8.05 18.13
N CYS A 381 -11.31 8.83 17.05
CA CYS A 381 -10.47 8.53 15.89
C CYS A 381 -9.29 9.51 15.84
N LEU A 382 -8.09 9.00 16.11
CA LEU A 382 -6.86 9.77 16.02
C LEU A 382 -6.30 9.66 14.60
N TYR A 383 -6.38 10.72 13.79
CA TYR A 383 -5.86 10.69 12.42
C TYR A 383 -4.71 11.68 12.23
N GLY A 384 -3.80 11.38 11.33
CA GLY A 384 -2.67 12.25 11.01
C GLY A 384 -1.49 11.45 10.44
N PRO A 385 -0.36 12.11 10.13
CA PRO A 385 0.78 11.47 9.50
C PRO A 385 1.37 10.34 10.36
N PRO A 386 2.11 9.40 9.75
CA PRO A 386 2.73 8.31 10.49
C PRO A 386 3.80 8.82 11.46
N GLY A 387 3.94 8.14 12.60
CA GLY A 387 4.99 8.43 13.58
C GLY A 387 4.74 9.62 14.49
N VAL A 388 3.52 10.15 14.57
CA VAL A 388 3.16 11.26 15.50
C VAL A 388 2.65 10.78 16.86
N GLY A 389 2.65 9.47 17.12
CA GLY A 389 2.31 8.95 18.44
C GLY A 389 0.84 8.55 18.62
N LYS A 390 0.04 8.40 17.57
CA LYS A 390 -1.38 8.03 17.66
C LYS A 390 -1.63 6.78 18.49
N THR A 391 -0.93 5.69 18.19
CA THR A 391 -1.07 4.41 18.90
C THR A 391 -0.58 4.47 20.34
N SER A 392 0.46 5.28 20.62
CA SER A 392 0.97 5.47 21.98
C SER A 392 0.03 6.32 22.85
N LEU A 393 -0.71 7.28 22.26
CA LEU A 393 -1.76 8.02 22.96
C LEU A 393 -2.85 7.07 23.50
N GLY A 394 -3.26 6.07 22.72
CA GLY A 394 -4.19 5.04 23.19
C GLY A 394 -3.66 4.25 24.40
N LYS A 395 -2.37 3.94 24.40
CA LYS A 395 -1.73 3.29 25.57
C LYS A 395 -1.72 4.21 26.81
N SER A 396 -1.47 5.48 26.61
CA SER A 396 -1.47 6.47 27.71
C SER A 396 -2.87 6.72 28.26
N ILE A 397 -3.89 6.71 27.42
CA ILE A 397 -5.29 6.77 27.85
C ILE A 397 -5.62 5.54 28.72
N ALA A 398 -5.24 4.35 28.30
CA ALA A 398 -5.47 3.13 29.08
C ALA A 398 -4.76 3.20 30.44
N ARG A 399 -3.51 3.69 30.48
CA ARG A 399 -2.75 3.91 31.72
C ARG A 399 -3.43 4.95 32.63
N ALA A 400 -3.93 6.04 32.05
CA ALA A 400 -4.60 7.10 32.81
C ALA A 400 -5.89 6.60 33.46
N LEU A 401 -6.65 5.77 32.75
CA LEU A 401 -7.89 5.15 33.25
C LEU A 401 -7.66 3.95 34.18
N GLY A 402 -6.45 3.43 34.29
CA GLY A 402 -6.17 2.18 35.01
C GLY A 402 -6.67 0.90 34.30
N ARG A 403 -7.04 1.02 33.01
CA ARG A 403 -7.54 -0.08 32.20
C ARG A 403 -6.45 -0.87 31.50
N LYS A 404 -6.73 -2.12 31.16
CA LYS A 404 -5.85 -2.93 30.32
C LYS A 404 -5.88 -2.39 28.88
N TYR A 405 -4.74 -2.51 28.22
CA TYR A 405 -4.54 -2.05 26.83
C TYR A 405 -4.47 -3.22 25.87
N VAL A 406 -5.25 -3.17 24.81
CA VAL A 406 -5.24 -4.12 23.69
C VAL A 406 -5.04 -3.35 22.38
N ARG A 407 -4.17 -3.86 21.50
CA ARG A 407 -3.99 -3.31 20.16
C ARG A 407 -4.38 -4.36 19.12
N ILE A 408 -5.24 -3.98 18.19
CA ILE A 408 -5.64 -4.79 17.04
C ILE A 408 -5.27 -4.01 15.78
N SER A 409 -4.36 -4.56 14.97
CA SER A 409 -4.03 -3.97 13.67
C SER A 409 -5.06 -4.43 12.65
N LEU A 410 -5.67 -3.46 11.96
CA LEU A 410 -6.65 -3.69 10.91
C LEU A 410 -6.02 -3.67 9.51
N GLY A 411 -4.78 -3.20 9.40
CA GLY A 411 -4.07 -3.13 8.12
C GLY A 411 -3.85 -4.52 7.52
N GLY A 412 -4.40 -4.73 6.30
CA GLY A 412 -4.30 -6.00 5.59
C GLY A 412 -5.37 -7.04 5.96
N MET A 413 -6.38 -6.65 6.73
CA MET A 413 -7.56 -7.48 6.94
C MET A 413 -8.48 -7.42 5.72
N HIS A 414 -8.93 -8.59 5.26
CA HIS A 414 -9.82 -8.76 4.13
C HIS A 414 -11.04 -9.61 4.46
N ASP A 415 -11.01 -10.36 5.58
CA ASP A 415 -12.05 -11.30 5.97
C ASP A 415 -12.79 -10.80 7.23
N GLU A 416 -14.11 -10.75 7.15
CA GLU A 416 -15.00 -10.45 8.29
C GLU A 416 -14.79 -11.42 9.46
N ALA A 417 -14.45 -12.67 9.16
CA ALA A 417 -14.20 -13.70 10.15
C ALA A 417 -13.00 -13.38 11.09
N GLU A 418 -12.08 -12.50 10.68
CA GLU A 418 -11.02 -12.05 11.58
C GLU A 418 -11.56 -11.21 12.75
N ILE A 419 -12.70 -10.54 12.56
CA ILE A 419 -13.34 -9.69 13.59
C ILE A 419 -14.36 -10.49 14.38
N ARG A 420 -15.26 -11.20 13.68
CA ARG A 420 -16.37 -11.96 14.25
C ARG A 420 -16.06 -13.42 14.56
N GLY A 421 -14.84 -13.89 14.27
CA GLY A 421 -14.50 -15.30 14.42
C GLY A 421 -15.03 -16.21 13.31
N HIS A 422 -14.45 -17.38 13.20
CA HIS A 422 -14.88 -18.44 12.29
C HIS A 422 -15.90 -19.34 13.00
N ARG A 423 -16.84 -19.91 12.25
CA ARG A 423 -17.78 -20.89 12.86
C ARG A 423 -17.01 -22.06 13.43
N LYS A 424 -17.28 -22.41 14.71
CA LYS A 424 -16.58 -23.43 15.47
C LYS A 424 -16.55 -24.84 14.83
N THR A 425 -17.44 -25.09 13.86
CA THR A 425 -17.52 -26.37 13.15
C THR A 425 -16.40 -26.58 12.13
N TYR A 426 -15.63 -25.56 11.78
CA TYR A 426 -14.52 -25.69 10.85
C TYR A 426 -13.23 -26.08 11.56
N VAL A 427 -12.47 -27.00 10.97
CA VAL A 427 -11.14 -27.37 11.49
C VAL A 427 -10.23 -26.13 11.40
N GLY A 428 -9.65 -25.76 12.54
CA GLY A 428 -8.81 -24.54 12.63
C GLY A 428 -9.60 -23.24 12.83
N ALA A 429 -10.88 -23.30 13.20
CA ALA A 429 -11.67 -22.15 13.58
C ALA A 429 -11.03 -21.40 14.76
N LEU A 430 -11.00 -20.07 14.67
CA LEU A 430 -10.47 -19.19 15.71
C LEU A 430 -11.52 -18.14 16.11
N PRO A 431 -11.54 -17.72 17.39
CA PRO A 431 -12.37 -16.60 17.83
C PRO A 431 -11.94 -15.30 17.18
N GLY A 432 -12.87 -14.35 17.09
CA GLY A 432 -12.60 -13.01 16.58
C GLY A 432 -11.51 -12.28 17.36
N ARG A 433 -10.79 -11.40 16.68
CA ARG A 433 -9.65 -10.67 17.29
C ARG A 433 -10.10 -9.79 18.46
N ILE A 434 -11.34 -9.31 18.46
CA ILE A 434 -11.89 -8.50 19.56
C ILE A 434 -12.01 -9.33 20.82
N LEU A 435 -12.71 -10.47 20.74
CA LEU A 435 -12.88 -11.34 21.91
C LEU A 435 -11.56 -11.97 22.37
N ASN A 436 -10.70 -12.36 21.44
CA ASN A 436 -9.35 -12.85 21.76
C ASN A 436 -8.52 -11.76 22.49
N GLY A 437 -8.65 -10.49 22.05
CA GLY A 437 -8.05 -9.36 22.76
C GLY A 437 -8.57 -9.17 24.18
N ILE A 438 -9.87 -9.31 24.38
CA ILE A 438 -10.51 -9.22 25.69
C ILE A 438 -10.09 -10.38 26.61
N ALA A 439 -10.03 -11.60 26.09
CA ALA A 439 -9.53 -12.75 26.83
C ALA A 439 -8.10 -12.52 27.33
N ARG A 440 -7.21 -12.07 26.47
CA ARG A 440 -5.82 -11.71 26.82
C ARG A 440 -5.72 -10.56 27.82
N ALA A 441 -6.63 -9.60 27.76
CA ALA A 441 -6.67 -8.49 28.72
C ALA A 441 -7.07 -8.95 30.13
N GLY A 442 -7.89 -9.99 30.23
CA GLY A 442 -8.43 -10.50 31.49
C GLY A 442 -9.44 -9.57 32.17
N THR A 443 -9.97 -8.58 31.44
CA THR A 443 -11.01 -7.65 31.92
C THR A 443 -11.99 -7.33 30.80
N SER A 444 -13.28 -7.17 31.15
CA SER A 444 -14.36 -6.88 30.18
C SER A 444 -14.40 -5.40 29.74
N ASN A 445 -13.61 -4.52 30.36
CA ASN A 445 -13.57 -3.11 30.07
C ASN A 445 -12.18 -2.61 29.64
N PRO A 446 -11.44 -3.31 28.74
CA PRO A 446 -10.16 -2.82 28.27
C PRO A 446 -10.32 -1.58 27.39
N VAL A 447 -9.20 -0.91 27.14
CA VAL A 447 -9.07 0.04 26.02
C VAL A 447 -8.53 -0.72 24.81
N ILE A 448 -9.33 -0.81 23.76
CA ILE A 448 -8.98 -1.47 22.50
C ILE A 448 -8.65 -0.40 21.46
N VAL A 449 -7.40 -0.43 20.99
CA VAL A 449 -6.95 0.42 19.88
C VAL A 449 -7.02 -0.36 18.58
N LEU A 450 -7.90 0.06 17.70
CA LEU A 450 -8.04 -0.42 16.33
C LEU A 450 -7.12 0.42 15.43
N ASP A 451 -5.96 -0.13 15.11
CA ASP A 451 -4.90 0.60 14.43
C ASP A 451 -5.00 0.43 12.91
N GLU A 452 -4.78 1.53 12.19
CA GLU A 452 -4.81 1.58 10.71
C GLU A 452 -6.18 1.26 10.09
N ILE A 453 -7.26 1.83 10.62
CA ILE A 453 -8.62 1.62 10.11
C ILE A 453 -8.81 2.09 8.65
N ASP A 454 -7.98 3.03 8.20
CA ASP A 454 -7.93 3.53 6.83
C ASP A 454 -7.36 2.53 5.82
N LYS A 455 -6.86 1.39 6.28
CA LYS A 455 -6.30 0.32 5.44
C LYS A 455 -7.19 -0.92 5.35
N LEU A 456 -8.42 -0.83 5.82
CA LEU A 456 -9.41 -1.87 5.62
C LEU A 456 -9.75 -1.96 4.13
N ALA A 457 -9.64 -3.13 3.56
CA ALA A 457 -10.06 -3.40 2.19
C ALA A 457 -11.35 -4.21 2.21
N SER A 458 -12.30 -3.86 1.34
CA SER A 458 -13.49 -4.67 1.06
C SER A 458 -13.20 -5.51 -0.20
N ASP A 459 -13.19 -6.83 -0.07
CA ASP A 459 -13.01 -7.77 -1.15
C ASP A 459 -14.23 -8.69 -1.29
N PHE A 460 -14.27 -9.50 -2.35
CA PHE A 460 -15.30 -10.53 -2.60
C PHE A 460 -15.50 -11.55 -1.46
N LYS A 461 -14.60 -11.59 -0.46
CA LYS A 461 -14.62 -12.55 0.64
C LYS A 461 -15.33 -12.06 1.90
N GLY A 462 -15.74 -10.80 1.97
CA GLY A 462 -16.42 -10.23 3.13
C GLY A 462 -16.17 -8.72 3.29
N ASP A 463 -16.95 -8.10 4.15
CA ASP A 463 -16.80 -6.69 4.50
C ASP A 463 -16.45 -6.54 5.99
N PRO A 464 -15.16 -6.46 6.35
CA PRO A 464 -14.73 -6.24 7.73
C PRO A 464 -15.30 -4.96 8.35
N SER A 465 -15.63 -3.97 7.51
CA SER A 465 -16.21 -2.70 7.96
C SER A 465 -17.61 -2.90 8.55
N SER A 466 -18.41 -3.79 7.99
CA SER A 466 -19.73 -4.14 8.53
C SER A 466 -19.65 -4.81 9.90
N ALA A 467 -18.69 -5.71 10.11
CA ALA A 467 -18.45 -6.32 11.41
C ALA A 467 -17.98 -5.29 12.46
N LEU A 468 -17.16 -4.32 12.04
CA LEU A 468 -16.74 -3.23 12.92
C LEU A 468 -17.89 -2.28 13.25
N LEU A 469 -18.82 -2.03 12.33
CA LEU A 469 -20.00 -1.20 12.62
C LEU A 469 -20.79 -1.75 13.79
N GLU A 470 -21.01 -3.07 13.86
CA GLU A 470 -21.71 -3.70 14.98
C GLU A 470 -20.93 -3.58 16.30
N ALA A 471 -19.63 -3.85 16.27
CA ALA A 471 -18.78 -3.76 17.47
C ALA A 471 -18.64 -2.33 17.99
N LEU A 472 -18.67 -1.35 17.08
CA LEU A 472 -18.43 0.05 17.38
C LEU A 472 -19.70 0.85 17.64
N ASP A 473 -20.86 0.33 17.30
CA ASP A 473 -22.15 1.02 17.53
C ASP A 473 -22.59 0.84 19.00
N PRO A 474 -22.68 1.93 19.79
CA PRO A 474 -23.12 1.86 21.19
C PRO A 474 -24.54 1.32 21.39
N GLU A 475 -25.34 1.25 20.34
CA GLU A 475 -26.70 0.70 20.39
C GLU A 475 -26.72 -0.83 20.16
N GLN A 476 -25.71 -1.35 19.46
CA GLN A 476 -25.63 -2.76 19.07
C GLN A 476 -24.54 -3.53 19.80
N ASN A 477 -23.50 -2.87 20.28
CA ASN A 477 -22.30 -3.52 20.84
C ASN A 477 -22.53 -4.29 22.14
N SER A 478 -23.68 -4.11 22.80
CA SER A 478 -24.09 -4.90 23.98
C SER A 478 -24.43 -6.35 23.63
N THR A 479 -24.72 -6.63 22.37
CA THR A 479 -25.07 -7.96 21.84
C THR A 479 -24.16 -8.32 20.65
N PHE A 480 -22.85 -8.08 20.80
CA PHE A 480 -21.89 -8.42 19.75
C PHE A 480 -21.78 -9.94 19.59
N HIS A 481 -22.11 -10.42 18.39
CA HIS A 481 -22.10 -11.83 18.08
C HIS A 481 -20.78 -12.27 17.45
N ASP A 482 -20.07 -13.19 18.15
CA ASP A 482 -18.88 -13.86 17.62
C ASP A 482 -19.25 -15.26 17.12
N ASN A 483 -18.93 -15.57 15.88
CA ASN A 483 -19.31 -16.85 15.24
C ASN A 483 -18.61 -18.06 15.85
N TYR A 484 -17.43 -17.89 16.48
CA TYR A 484 -16.74 -18.97 17.18
C TYR A 484 -17.39 -19.23 18.52
N LEU A 485 -17.67 -18.17 19.27
CA LEU A 485 -18.31 -18.28 20.57
C LEU A 485 -19.78 -18.70 20.43
N ASP A 486 -20.45 -18.28 19.36
CA ASP A 486 -21.87 -18.55 19.06
C ASP A 486 -22.80 -18.12 20.22
N ILE A 487 -22.38 -17.06 20.93
CA ILE A 487 -23.07 -16.41 22.05
C ILE A 487 -22.73 -14.94 21.97
N ASP A 488 -23.69 -14.07 22.33
CA ASP A 488 -23.52 -12.64 22.38
C ASP A 488 -22.61 -12.24 23.56
N TYR A 489 -21.68 -11.30 23.30
CA TYR A 489 -20.80 -10.74 24.30
C TYR A 489 -21.00 -9.23 24.42
N ASP A 490 -21.14 -8.74 25.66
CA ASP A 490 -21.34 -7.31 25.92
C ASP A 490 -20.03 -6.52 25.81
N LEU A 491 -19.91 -5.73 24.73
CA LEU A 491 -18.79 -4.80 24.49
C LEU A 491 -19.08 -3.37 24.99
N SER A 492 -20.22 -3.11 25.61
CA SER A 492 -20.67 -1.74 25.97
C SER A 492 -19.74 -1.02 26.95
N ASN A 493 -18.94 -1.77 27.70
CA ASN A 493 -17.94 -1.22 28.64
C ASN A 493 -16.53 -1.12 28.05
N VAL A 494 -16.30 -1.61 26.83
CA VAL A 494 -15.04 -1.53 26.13
C VAL A 494 -14.86 -0.10 25.60
N MET A 495 -13.70 0.50 25.84
CA MET A 495 -13.35 1.77 25.22
C MET A 495 -12.63 1.53 23.91
N PHE A 496 -13.27 1.80 22.79
CA PHE A 496 -12.66 1.71 21.49
C PHE A 496 -12.00 3.04 21.09
N LEU A 497 -10.79 2.93 20.55
CA LEU A 497 -10.05 4.01 19.93
C LEU A 497 -9.62 3.55 18.55
N THR A 498 -9.71 4.41 17.56
CA THR A 498 -9.26 4.10 16.21
C THR A 498 -8.09 5.01 15.82
N THR A 499 -7.20 4.50 14.98
CA THR A 499 -6.13 5.32 14.38
C THR A 499 -6.19 5.23 12.87
N ALA A 500 -5.92 6.35 12.19
CA ALA A 500 -5.86 6.43 10.75
C ALA A 500 -4.72 7.34 10.29
N ASN A 501 -4.18 7.12 9.10
CA ASN A 501 -3.28 8.07 8.47
C ASN A 501 -4.04 9.04 7.56
N SER A 502 -5.15 8.59 6.96
CA SER A 502 -6.04 9.38 6.12
C SER A 502 -7.50 9.07 6.46
N ILE A 503 -8.37 10.06 6.31
CA ILE A 503 -9.82 9.89 6.55
C ILE A 503 -10.53 9.39 5.29
N SER A 504 -10.02 9.77 4.11
CA SER A 504 -10.70 9.52 2.82
C SER A 504 -11.03 8.05 2.53
N PRO A 505 -10.19 7.05 2.91
CA PRO A 505 -10.51 5.65 2.65
C PRO A 505 -11.51 5.05 3.64
N ILE A 506 -11.82 5.74 4.75
CA ILE A 506 -12.72 5.20 5.79
C ILE A 506 -14.15 5.31 5.29
N GLN A 507 -14.92 4.24 5.45
CA GLN A 507 -16.34 4.25 5.09
C GLN A 507 -17.12 5.34 5.84
N PRO A 508 -18.00 6.11 5.16
CA PRO A 508 -18.76 7.19 5.79
C PRO A 508 -19.58 6.73 7.00
N ALA A 509 -20.16 5.53 6.97
CA ALA A 509 -20.93 4.97 8.07
C ALA A 509 -20.10 4.76 9.35
N LEU A 510 -18.80 4.46 9.22
CA LEU A 510 -17.88 4.38 10.36
C LEU A 510 -17.51 5.77 10.87
N LEU A 511 -17.25 6.72 9.94
CA LEU A 511 -16.88 8.10 10.29
C LEU A 511 -17.98 8.80 11.08
N ASP A 512 -19.24 8.57 10.73
CA ASP A 512 -20.40 9.17 11.43
C ASP A 512 -20.47 8.77 12.92
N ARG A 513 -19.82 7.67 13.30
CA ARG A 513 -19.75 7.17 14.69
C ARG A 513 -18.50 7.62 15.43
N MET A 514 -17.61 8.34 14.75
CA MET A 514 -16.31 8.72 15.26
C MET A 514 -16.20 10.21 15.55
N GLU A 515 -15.62 10.54 16.68
CA GLU A 515 -15.10 11.87 16.94
C GLU A 515 -13.65 11.94 16.43
N VAL A 516 -13.47 12.69 15.34
CA VAL A 516 -12.18 12.73 14.62
C VAL A 516 -11.27 13.80 15.22
N ILE A 517 -10.10 13.38 15.70
CA ILE A 517 -9.09 14.27 16.28
C ILE A 517 -7.85 14.27 15.39
N ASN A 518 -7.48 15.45 14.87
CA ASN A 518 -6.27 15.62 14.06
C ASN A 518 -5.02 15.65 14.94
N VAL A 519 -4.12 14.70 14.72
CA VAL A 519 -2.78 14.66 15.35
C VAL A 519 -1.77 15.13 14.32
N SER A 520 -1.46 16.43 14.36
CA SER A 520 -0.53 17.05 13.43
C SER A 520 0.93 16.60 13.62
N GLY A 521 1.75 16.86 12.61
CA GLY A 521 3.20 16.67 12.70
C GLY A 521 3.89 17.59 13.71
N TYR A 522 5.16 17.31 14.00
CA TYR A 522 5.99 18.03 14.95
C TYR A 522 6.93 19.04 14.27
N LEU A 523 7.19 20.15 14.96
CA LEU A 523 8.28 21.06 14.66
C LEU A 523 9.66 20.43 14.94
N ALA A 524 10.72 20.99 14.37
CA ALA A 524 12.09 20.53 14.64
C ALA A 524 12.46 20.66 16.14
N GLU A 525 11.97 21.71 16.79
CA GLU A 525 12.15 21.95 18.23
C GLU A 525 11.41 20.89 19.06
N GLU A 526 10.18 20.56 18.69
CA GLU A 526 9.39 19.51 19.34
C GLU A 526 10.02 18.14 19.14
N LYS A 527 10.50 17.83 17.93
CA LYS A 527 11.23 16.58 17.63
C LYS A 527 12.50 16.47 18.48
N TYR A 528 13.20 17.58 18.69
CA TYR A 528 14.37 17.59 19.56
C TYR A 528 14.02 17.22 21.00
N GLU A 529 12.97 17.83 21.57
CA GLU A 529 12.55 17.53 22.93
C GLU A 529 12.01 16.10 23.07
N ILE A 530 11.25 15.61 22.06
CA ILE A 530 10.79 14.23 22.00
C ILE A 530 11.99 13.27 21.93
N ALA A 531 12.96 13.56 21.08
CA ALA A 531 14.16 12.74 20.96
C ALA A 531 14.92 12.65 22.28
N LYS A 532 15.13 13.80 22.92
CA LYS A 532 15.89 13.91 24.18
C LYS A 532 15.19 13.20 25.34
N ASN A 533 13.90 13.42 25.49
CA ASN A 533 13.16 12.98 26.67
C ASN A 533 12.62 11.54 26.55
N PHE A 534 12.32 11.08 25.32
CA PHE A 534 11.66 9.78 25.10
C PHE A 534 12.47 8.83 24.21
N LEU A 535 12.91 9.27 22.99
CA LEU A 535 13.49 8.32 22.04
C LEU A 535 14.89 7.87 22.44
N VAL A 536 15.75 8.79 22.85
CA VAL A 536 17.13 8.43 23.26
C VAL A 536 17.11 7.51 24.47
N PRO A 537 16.40 7.82 25.59
CA PRO A 537 16.32 6.91 26.71
C PRO A 537 15.81 5.51 26.34
N LYS A 538 14.74 5.46 25.56
CA LYS A 538 14.13 4.20 25.08
C LYS A 538 15.15 3.40 24.25
N GLN A 539 15.80 4.03 23.29
CA GLN A 539 16.73 3.34 22.41
C GLN A 539 18.02 2.89 23.13
N LEU A 540 18.45 3.60 24.16
CA LEU A 540 19.55 3.16 25.01
C LEU A 540 19.18 1.89 25.79
N GLU A 541 17.99 1.86 26.38
CA GLU A 541 17.48 0.70 27.11
C GLU A 541 17.32 -0.53 26.20
N GLU A 542 16.67 -0.36 25.03
CA GLU A 542 16.47 -1.42 24.05
C GLU A 542 17.78 -2.04 23.51
N HIS A 543 18.88 -1.26 23.53
CA HIS A 543 20.18 -1.72 23.05
C HIS A 543 21.17 -2.03 24.19
N GLY A 544 20.71 -2.08 25.45
CA GLY A 544 21.53 -2.42 26.61
C GLY A 544 22.60 -1.37 26.96
N LEU A 545 22.41 -0.12 26.54
CA LEU A 545 23.32 0.98 26.79
C LEU A 545 22.86 1.84 27.98
N GLN A 546 23.82 2.33 28.77
CA GLN A 546 23.52 3.25 29.85
C GLN A 546 23.56 4.71 29.37
N ARG A 547 22.81 5.60 30.02
CA ARG A 547 22.82 7.05 29.72
C ARG A 547 24.22 7.71 29.82
N LYS A 548 25.16 7.10 30.56
CA LYS A 548 26.55 7.57 30.64
C LYS A 548 27.37 7.16 29.43
N THR A 549 27.02 6.09 28.78
CA THR A 549 27.78 5.47 27.69
C THR A 549 27.60 6.21 26.37
N LEU A 550 26.43 6.79 26.14
CA LEU A 550 26.10 7.47 24.89
C LEU A 550 25.23 8.70 25.16
N ARG A 551 25.68 9.84 24.66
CA ARG A 551 24.91 11.09 24.60
C ARG A 551 24.96 11.65 23.19
N ILE A 552 23.90 12.32 22.77
CA ILE A 552 23.86 13.00 21.48
C ILE A 552 23.78 14.51 21.75
N ASP A 553 24.75 15.24 21.21
CA ASP A 553 24.81 16.70 21.36
C ASP A 553 23.59 17.38 20.72
N LYS A 554 23.18 18.53 21.27
CA LYS A 554 22.02 19.28 20.79
C LYS A 554 22.16 19.69 19.33
N THR A 555 23.33 20.15 18.92
CA THR A 555 23.61 20.57 17.55
C THR A 555 23.62 19.37 16.60
N CYS A 556 24.13 18.22 17.08
CA CYS A 556 24.10 16.96 16.39
C CYS A 556 22.67 16.44 16.18
N MET A 557 21.83 16.48 17.23
CA MET A 557 20.43 16.06 17.12
C MET A 557 19.65 16.92 16.11
N LYS A 558 19.85 18.23 16.12
CA LYS A 558 19.26 19.13 15.11
C LYS A 558 19.71 18.75 13.69
N GLU A 559 21.00 18.47 13.51
CA GLU A 559 21.54 18.02 12.21
C GLU A 559 20.89 16.71 11.75
N ILE A 560 20.67 15.76 12.68
CA ILE A 560 19.96 14.50 12.38
C ILE A 560 18.53 14.80 11.90
N ILE A 561 17.80 15.64 12.62
CA ILE A 561 16.44 16.05 12.29
C ILE A 561 16.38 16.70 10.91
N ASP A 562 17.31 17.60 10.61
CA ASP A 562 17.28 18.43 9.39
C ASP A 562 17.80 17.70 8.16
N LYS A 563 18.83 16.83 8.30
CA LYS A 563 19.53 16.26 7.15
C LYS A 563 19.44 14.75 7.00
N TYR A 564 18.98 14.03 8.03
CA TYR A 564 18.89 12.58 8.00
C TYR A 564 17.46 12.06 8.15
N THR A 565 16.48 12.97 8.37
CA THR A 565 15.07 12.64 8.45
C THR A 565 14.21 13.62 7.65
N HIS A 566 13.25 13.07 6.88
CA HIS A 566 12.26 13.86 6.16
C HIS A 566 10.88 13.26 6.46
N GLU A 567 10.29 13.69 7.56
CA GLU A 567 9.01 13.17 8.05
C GLU A 567 8.29 14.19 8.93
N SER A 568 6.99 14.07 9.03
CA SER A 568 6.19 14.88 9.97
C SER A 568 6.24 14.37 11.39
N GLY A 569 6.37 13.05 11.57
CA GLY A 569 6.51 12.39 12.86
C GLY A 569 7.96 12.26 13.31
N VAL A 570 8.22 11.24 14.14
CA VAL A 570 9.52 10.94 14.73
C VAL A 570 9.98 9.50 14.52
N ARG A 571 9.31 8.73 13.65
CA ARG A 571 9.64 7.31 13.43
C ARG A 571 10.99 7.12 12.69
N GLY A 572 11.27 7.98 11.71
CA GLY A 572 12.57 8.01 11.04
C GLY A 572 13.68 8.46 11.99
N LEU A 573 13.41 9.49 12.80
CA LEU A 573 14.32 9.97 13.81
C LEU A 573 14.66 8.87 14.84
N GLU A 574 13.67 8.13 15.30
CA GLU A 574 13.86 6.97 16.17
C GLU A 574 14.77 5.92 15.51
N LYS A 575 14.58 5.61 14.23
CA LYS A 575 15.44 4.69 13.48
C LYS A 575 16.90 5.18 13.39
N GLN A 576 17.11 6.48 13.19
CA GLN A 576 18.47 7.04 13.16
C GLN A 576 19.13 6.97 14.53
N ILE A 577 18.41 7.28 15.61
CA ILE A 577 18.90 7.15 16.99
C ILE A 577 19.21 5.69 17.30
N ALA A 578 18.34 4.76 16.93
CA ALA A 578 18.56 3.32 17.06
C ALA A 578 19.81 2.85 16.29
N LYS A 579 20.06 3.40 15.09
CA LYS A 579 21.26 3.10 14.31
C LYS A 579 22.52 3.56 15.05
N ILE A 580 22.51 4.77 15.62
CA ILE A 580 23.61 5.27 16.45
C ILE A 580 23.85 4.35 17.64
N ALA A 581 22.78 3.98 18.36
CA ALA A 581 22.87 3.10 19.51
C ALA A 581 23.46 1.72 19.13
N ARG A 582 23.02 1.11 18.02
CA ARG A 582 23.55 -0.17 17.53
C ARG A 582 25.03 -0.11 17.16
N VAL A 583 25.45 0.95 16.45
CA VAL A 583 26.86 1.12 16.09
C VAL A 583 27.72 1.28 17.34
N THR A 584 27.24 2.06 18.34
CA THR A 584 27.92 2.21 19.61
C THR A 584 27.99 0.88 20.37
N ALA A 585 26.90 0.14 20.47
CA ALA A 585 26.85 -1.16 21.13
C ALA A 585 27.82 -2.17 20.45
N LYS A 586 27.90 -2.16 19.10
CA LYS A 586 28.86 -2.95 18.36
C LYS A 586 30.31 -2.60 18.73
N LYS A 587 30.67 -1.30 18.75
CA LYS A 587 32.03 -0.86 19.11
C LYS A 587 32.40 -1.30 20.53
N ILE A 588 31.48 -1.14 21.49
CA ILE A 588 31.70 -1.60 22.87
C ILE A 588 31.93 -3.11 22.93
N ALA A 589 31.10 -3.88 22.24
CA ALA A 589 31.22 -5.35 22.22
C ALA A 589 32.53 -5.84 21.58
N LEU A 590 33.09 -5.07 20.65
CA LEU A 590 34.38 -5.36 20.00
C LEU A 590 35.59 -4.77 20.75
N GLY A 591 35.36 -3.99 21.83
CA GLY A 591 36.44 -3.29 22.55
C GLY A 591 37.04 -2.13 21.77
N GLU A 592 36.32 -1.59 20.78
CA GLU A 592 36.74 -0.44 19.97
C GLU A 592 36.47 0.88 20.71
N GLU A 593 37.30 1.88 20.46
CA GLU A 593 37.07 3.23 20.98
C GLU A 593 35.79 3.83 20.38
N HIS A 594 35.01 4.49 21.24
CA HIS A 594 33.79 5.19 20.85
C HIS A 594 33.65 6.51 21.62
N PRO A 595 33.09 7.55 21.01
CA PRO A 595 32.86 8.81 21.70
C PRO A 595 31.67 8.67 22.66
N GLU A 596 31.84 9.13 23.91
CA GLU A 596 30.73 9.24 24.88
C GLU A 596 29.65 10.25 24.43
N VAL A 597 30.05 11.27 23.64
CA VAL A 597 29.17 12.28 23.09
C VAL A 597 29.29 12.29 21.58
N ILE A 598 28.19 11.93 20.91
CA ILE A 598 28.08 12.02 19.46
C ILE A 598 27.91 13.48 19.04
N LYS A 599 28.88 13.96 18.26
CA LYS A 599 28.89 15.30 17.63
C LYS A 599 28.64 15.19 16.12
N LYS A 600 28.43 16.34 15.45
CA LYS A 600 28.20 16.41 13.99
C LYS A 600 29.27 15.67 13.17
N GLU A 601 30.50 15.74 13.59
CA GLU A 601 31.67 15.13 12.93
C GLU A 601 31.55 13.59 12.84
N HIS A 602 30.89 12.99 13.82
CA HIS A 602 30.71 11.53 13.91
C HIS A 602 29.54 11.03 13.03
N LEU A 603 28.61 11.92 12.62
CA LEU A 603 27.38 11.51 11.93
C LEU A 603 27.66 10.73 10.65
N LYS A 604 28.67 11.14 9.87
CA LYS A 604 29.03 10.45 8.63
C LYS A 604 29.47 8.99 8.88
N GLU A 605 30.18 8.74 9.96
CA GLU A 605 30.61 7.40 10.34
C GLU A 605 29.43 6.53 10.83
N TYR A 606 28.53 7.11 11.64
CA TYR A 606 27.44 6.38 12.26
C TYR A 606 26.23 6.21 11.35
N LEU A 607 25.88 7.23 10.57
CA LEU A 607 24.67 7.26 9.76
C LEU A 607 24.92 7.18 8.26
N GLY A 608 26.15 7.45 7.82
CA GLY A 608 26.49 7.59 6.41
C GLY A 608 26.35 9.04 5.92
N LEU A 609 26.33 9.23 4.60
CA LEU A 609 26.10 10.53 4.01
C LEU A 609 24.68 11.01 4.32
N PRO A 610 24.47 12.31 4.58
CA PRO A 610 23.15 12.86 4.71
C PRO A 610 22.36 12.63 3.41
N THR A 611 21.10 12.34 3.53
CA THR A 611 20.20 12.32 2.38
C THR A 611 20.13 13.75 1.87
N ALA A 612 20.45 13.98 0.59
CA ALA A 612 20.38 15.30 0.01
C ALA A 612 18.91 15.72 -0.08
N PHE A 613 18.41 16.30 1.00
CA PHE A 613 17.12 16.97 0.99
C PHE A 613 17.34 18.37 0.47
N HIS A 614 17.03 18.56 -0.78
CA HIS A 614 16.82 19.78 -1.53
C HIS A 614 17.68 21.00 -1.17
N ASP A 615 18.38 21.49 -2.16
CA ASP A 615 18.79 22.89 -2.23
C ASP A 615 17.53 23.79 -2.35
N ILE A 616 16.86 23.93 -1.22
CA ILE A 616 15.59 24.67 -1.04
C ILE A 616 15.76 26.16 -1.39
N GLN A 617 16.98 26.63 -1.52
CA GLN A 617 17.29 28.05 -1.67
C GLN A 617 17.12 28.63 -3.07
N LYS A 618 16.82 27.81 -4.09
CA LYS A 618 16.78 28.28 -5.48
C LYS A 618 15.37 28.44 -6.07
N GLY A 619 14.32 28.26 -5.29
CA GLY A 619 12.97 28.62 -5.71
C GLY A 619 12.82 30.13 -5.87
N ASN A 620 12.11 30.58 -6.86
CA ASN A 620 11.87 31.99 -7.24
C ASN A 620 13.11 32.76 -7.68
N GLU A 621 14.23 32.13 -8.04
CA GLU A 621 15.44 32.82 -8.51
C GLU A 621 15.43 33.10 -10.00
N ALA A 622 14.65 32.34 -10.76
CA ALA A 622 14.52 32.46 -12.20
C ALA A 622 13.08 32.79 -12.61
N PRO A 623 12.89 33.51 -13.72
CA PRO A 623 11.58 33.67 -14.32
C PRO A 623 10.93 32.32 -14.61
N GLY A 624 9.66 32.21 -14.28
CA GLY A 624 8.90 30.96 -14.46
C GLY A 624 9.01 29.97 -13.33
N VAL A 625 9.85 30.17 -12.32
CA VAL A 625 9.95 29.26 -11.16
C VAL A 625 9.25 29.87 -9.95
N VAL A 626 8.26 29.18 -9.38
CA VAL A 626 7.49 29.65 -8.23
C VAL A 626 7.33 28.55 -7.19
N THR A 627 7.49 28.94 -5.94
CA THR A 627 7.38 28.05 -4.79
C THR A 627 5.93 27.94 -4.33
N GLY A 628 5.38 26.75 -4.38
CA GLY A 628 4.09 26.36 -3.81
C GLY A 628 4.23 25.57 -2.54
N LEU A 629 3.12 25.36 -1.84
CA LEU A 629 3.01 24.53 -0.65
C LEU A 629 2.04 23.38 -0.91
N ALA A 630 2.52 22.17 -0.73
CA ALA A 630 1.74 20.95 -0.85
C ALA A 630 1.56 20.27 0.52
N TRP A 631 0.55 19.43 0.60
CA TRP A 631 0.35 18.51 1.70
C TRP A 631 0.28 17.07 1.16
N THR A 632 0.99 16.18 1.81
CA THR A 632 1.05 14.75 1.49
C THR A 632 0.78 13.92 2.74
N SER A 633 0.61 12.62 2.60
CA SER A 633 0.49 11.69 3.73
C SER A 633 1.73 11.69 4.64
N MET A 634 2.88 12.18 4.13
CA MET A 634 4.13 12.33 4.89
C MET A 634 4.22 13.68 5.60
N GLY A 635 3.30 14.61 5.31
CA GLY A 635 3.22 15.96 5.87
C GLY A 635 3.29 17.05 4.80
N GLY A 636 3.57 18.29 5.26
CA GLY A 636 3.72 19.42 4.35
C GLY A 636 5.04 19.38 3.60
N GLU A 637 5.01 19.74 2.33
CA GLU A 637 6.16 19.82 1.41
C GLU A 637 6.16 21.11 0.62
N ILE A 638 7.35 21.50 0.15
CA ILE A 638 7.51 22.56 -0.83
C ILE A 638 7.39 21.97 -2.21
N LEU A 639 6.64 22.65 -3.06
CA LEU A 639 6.43 22.29 -4.44
C LEU A 639 6.99 23.41 -5.33
N PHE A 640 7.87 23.06 -6.24
CA PHE A 640 8.29 23.99 -7.29
C PHE A 640 7.41 23.81 -8.52
N VAL A 641 6.92 24.90 -9.07
CA VAL A 641 6.23 24.93 -10.35
C VAL A 641 7.10 25.74 -11.30
N GLU A 642 7.53 25.10 -12.36
CA GLU A 642 8.39 25.69 -13.39
C GLU A 642 7.59 25.85 -14.67
N SER A 643 7.61 27.02 -15.24
CA SER A 643 7.01 27.30 -16.53
C SER A 643 8.05 27.83 -17.51
N SER A 644 8.05 27.32 -18.72
CA SER A 644 8.83 27.83 -19.83
C SER A 644 7.93 28.27 -20.97
N VAL A 645 8.37 29.28 -21.71
CA VAL A 645 7.61 29.90 -22.82
C VAL A 645 8.42 29.81 -24.09
N SER A 646 7.81 29.31 -25.14
CA SER A 646 8.39 29.28 -26.50
C SER A 646 7.46 29.92 -27.53
N GLY A 647 7.96 30.21 -28.73
CA GLY A 647 7.09 30.57 -29.85
C GLY A 647 6.26 29.37 -30.28
N GLY A 648 4.96 29.57 -30.54
CA GLY A 648 4.08 28.48 -30.87
C GLY A 648 2.69 28.88 -31.33
N LYS A 649 1.69 28.08 -30.99
CA LYS A 649 0.28 28.23 -31.42
C LYS A 649 -0.69 28.33 -30.25
N GLY A 650 -0.22 28.72 -29.09
CA GLY A 650 -1.06 28.79 -27.89
C GLY A 650 -1.36 27.41 -27.28
N VAL A 651 -0.40 26.49 -27.29
CA VAL A 651 -0.55 25.17 -26.71
C VAL A 651 0.06 25.13 -25.30
N MET A 652 -0.63 24.50 -24.36
CA MET A 652 -0.07 24.22 -23.05
C MET A 652 0.28 22.73 -22.93
N THR A 653 1.50 22.44 -22.50
CA THR A 653 1.97 21.09 -22.16
C THR A 653 2.31 20.99 -20.69
N MET A 654 2.10 19.80 -20.12
CA MET A 654 2.34 19.54 -18.69
C MET A 654 3.16 18.29 -18.50
N THR A 655 4.13 18.34 -17.58
CA THR A 655 4.95 17.19 -17.16
C THR A 655 5.16 17.18 -15.65
N GLY A 656 5.52 16.05 -15.05
CA GLY A 656 5.81 15.94 -13.61
C GLY A 656 4.94 14.96 -12.83
N ASN A 657 4.35 13.94 -13.50
CA ASN A 657 3.49 12.92 -12.89
C ASN A 657 2.31 13.53 -12.11
N LEU A 658 1.54 14.38 -12.82
CA LEU A 658 0.41 15.12 -12.25
C LEU A 658 -0.86 14.28 -12.33
N GLY A 659 -1.60 14.22 -11.23
CA GLY A 659 -2.96 13.66 -11.18
C GLY A 659 -3.97 14.54 -11.93
N ASP A 660 -5.17 14.05 -12.08
CA ASP A 660 -6.17 14.69 -12.93
C ASP A 660 -6.68 16.01 -12.35
N VAL A 661 -6.84 16.12 -11.04
CA VAL A 661 -7.25 17.36 -10.35
C VAL A 661 -6.18 18.44 -10.53
N MET A 662 -4.91 18.08 -10.48
CA MET A 662 -3.81 19.03 -10.67
C MET A 662 -3.69 19.49 -12.13
N LYS A 663 -3.96 18.62 -13.11
CA LYS A 663 -4.04 18.96 -14.54
C LYS A 663 -5.20 19.90 -14.82
N GLU A 664 -6.35 19.66 -14.19
CA GLU A 664 -7.51 20.55 -14.26
C GLU A 664 -7.17 21.93 -13.71
N SER A 665 -6.53 21.99 -12.54
CA SER A 665 -6.08 23.25 -11.93
C SER A 665 -5.13 24.03 -12.84
N ALA A 666 -4.18 23.36 -13.51
CA ALA A 666 -3.30 23.98 -14.47
C ALA A 666 -4.05 24.48 -15.72
N THR A 667 -5.06 23.73 -16.16
CA THR A 667 -5.90 24.12 -17.29
C THR A 667 -6.72 25.35 -16.95
N ILE A 668 -7.29 25.43 -15.75
CA ILE A 668 -8.01 26.61 -15.24
C ILE A 668 -7.06 27.83 -15.21
N ALA A 669 -5.84 27.63 -14.69
CA ALA A 669 -4.82 28.67 -14.63
C ALA A 669 -4.47 29.23 -16.03
N TYR A 670 -4.24 28.34 -17.00
CA TYR A 670 -3.95 28.70 -18.36
C TYR A 670 -5.11 29.44 -19.03
N GLN A 671 -6.35 28.94 -18.91
CA GLN A 671 -7.53 29.59 -19.50
C GLN A 671 -7.80 30.97 -18.91
N TYR A 672 -7.52 31.13 -17.61
CA TYR A 672 -7.63 32.45 -16.99
C TYR A 672 -6.64 33.45 -17.54
N ILE A 673 -5.35 33.07 -17.71
CA ILE A 673 -4.34 33.96 -18.31
C ILE A 673 -4.70 34.27 -19.75
N LYS A 674 -5.20 33.27 -20.51
CA LYS A 674 -5.65 33.48 -21.89
C LYS A 674 -6.79 34.50 -22.01
N ALA A 675 -7.70 34.53 -21.02
CA ALA A 675 -8.79 35.51 -20.93
C ALA A 675 -8.31 36.89 -20.45
N HIS A 676 -7.17 36.96 -19.73
CA HIS A 676 -6.60 38.15 -19.11
C HIS A 676 -5.10 38.31 -19.46
N PRO A 677 -4.72 38.39 -20.74
CA PRO A 677 -3.33 38.42 -21.15
C PRO A 677 -2.58 39.69 -20.69
N GLU A 678 -3.32 40.75 -20.35
CA GLU A 678 -2.79 41.95 -19.73
C GLU A 678 -2.05 41.70 -18.40
N MET A 679 -2.41 40.65 -17.68
CA MET A 679 -1.70 40.23 -16.48
C MET A 679 -0.25 39.80 -16.77
N ALA A 680 -0.02 39.27 -17.95
CA ALA A 680 1.32 38.96 -18.43
C ALA A 680 1.99 40.12 -19.19
N GLY A 681 1.35 41.28 -19.28
CA GLY A 681 1.83 42.43 -20.05
C GLY A 681 1.78 42.20 -21.56
N MET A 682 0.86 41.40 -22.06
CA MET A 682 0.73 40.99 -23.47
C MET A 682 -0.65 41.27 -24.02
N THR A 683 -0.74 41.33 -25.36
CA THR A 683 -2.03 41.32 -26.08
C THR A 683 -2.49 39.85 -26.27
N SER A 684 -3.78 39.68 -26.59
CA SER A 684 -4.33 38.33 -26.88
C SER A 684 -3.61 37.66 -28.06
N GLU A 685 -3.21 38.44 -29.07
CA GLU A 685 -2.47 37.94 -30.24
C GLU A 685 -1.05 37.46 -29.87
N GLN A 686 -0.36 38.22 -29.02
CA GLN A 686 0.96 37.87 -28.51
C GLN A 686 0.92 36.60 -27.65
N PHE A 687 -0.09 36.47 -26.83
CA PHE A 687 -0.31 35.25 -26.03
C PHE A 687 -0.62 34.04 -26.90
N ALA A 688 -1.47 34.19 -27.93
CA ALA A 688 -1.81 33.11 -28.85
C ALA A 688 -0.62 32.59 -29.69
N ALA A 689 0.45 33.38 -29.82
CA ALA A 689 1.70 32.98 -30.50
C ALA A 689 2.73 32.37 -29.55
N LYS A 690 2.37 32.02 -28.32
CA LYS A 690 3.26 31.42 -27.29
C LYS A 690 2.75 30.08 -26.84
N ASP A 691 3.62 29.06 -26.84
CA ASP A 691 3.38 27.82 -26.19
C ASP A 691 3.97 27.87 -24.77
N ILE A 692 3.25 27.27 -23.80
CA ILE A 692 3.65 27.22 -22.39
C ILE A 692 3.86 25.78 -22.00
N HIS A 693 5.02 25.49 -21.43
CA HIS A 693 5.27 24.20 -20.81
C HIS A 693 5.35 24.36 -19.28
N VAL A 694 4.48 23.67 -18.56
CA VAL A 694 4.47 23.63 -17.10
C VAL A 694 5.07 22.30 -16.64
N HIS A 695 6.08 22.39 -15.81
CA HIS A 695 6.74 21.24 -15.22
C HIS A 695 6.69 21.32 -13.69
N VAL A 696 6.37 20.22 -13.06
CA VAL A 696 6.51 20.09 -11.61
C VAL A 696 7.56 19.01 -11.36
N PRO A 697 8.76 19.39 -10.87
CA PRO A 697 9.87 18.48 -10.62
C PRO A 697 9.52 17.29 -9.73
N GLU A 698 10.41 16.27 -9.68
CA GLU A 698 10.22 15.03 -8.93
C GLU A 698 9.10 14.13 -9.48
N GLY A 699 9.22 13.78 -10.77
CA GLY A 699 8.25 12.91 -11.45
C GLY A 699 8.10 11.50 -10.88
N ALA A 700 8.98 11.06 -9.97
CA ALA A 700 8.85 9.78 -9.27
C ALA A 700 7.70 9.78 -8.24
N THR A 701 7.31 10.96 -7.74
CA THR A 701 6.23 11.11 -6.75
C THR A 701 4.97 11.62 -7.44
N PRO A 702 3.85 10.88 -7.41
CA PRO A 702 2.57 11.38 -7.93
C PRO A 702 2.13 12.62 -7.15
N LYS A 703 1.67 13.65 -7.89
CA LYS A 703 1.19 14.91 -7.32
C LYS A 703 -0.22 15.17 -7.80
N ASP A 704 -1.13 15.38 -6.86
CA ASP A 704 -2.51 15.70 -7.18
C ASP A 704 -3.10 16.72 -6.20
N GLY A 705 -4.13 17.43 -6.63
CA GLY A 705 -4.86 18.38 -5.83
C GLY A 705 -4.96 19.79 -6.42
N PRO A 706 -6.00 20.57 -6.04
CA PRO A 706 -6.31 21.89 -6.62
C PRO A 706 -5.48 23.03 -6.01
N SER A 707 -4.76 22.78 -4.91
CA SER A 707 -4.14 23.83 -4.07
C SER A 707 -2.93 24.54 -4.70
N ALA A 708 -2.46 24.08 -5.86
CA ALA A 708 -1.38 24.70 -6.61
C ALA A 708 -1.86 25.75 -7.66
N GLY A 709 -3.16 26.01 -7.75
CA GLY A 709 -3.74 26.87 -8.79
C GLY A 709 -3.11 28.25 -8.86
N ILE A 710 -3.00 28.95 -7.73
CA ILE A 710 -2.36 30.30 -7.70
C ILE A 710 -0.87 30.22 -8.00
N THR A 711 -0.18 29.13 -7.65
CA THR A 711 1.24 28.91 -7.94
C THR A 711 1.45 28.72 -9.44
N MET A 712 0.56 27.97 -10.10
CA MET A 712 0.63 27.73 -11.54
C MET A 712 0.42 29.01 -12.35
N VAL A 713 -0.60 29.80 -12.00
CA VAL A 713 -0.78 31.11 -12.65
C VAL A 713 0.45 32.00 -12.46
N SER A 714 0.95 32.08 -11.25
CA SER A 714 2.12 32.90 -10.90
C SER A 714 3.36 32.47 -11.68
N SER A 715 3.57 31.18 -11.85
CA SER A 715 4.68 30.62 -12.62
C SER A 715 4.55 30.93 -14.10
N MET A 716 3.38 30.73 -14.71
CA MET A 716 3.13 31.07 -16.11
C MET A 716 3.27 32.57 -16.37
N VAL A 717 2.71 33.40 -15.50
CA VAL A 717 2.83 34.89 -15.64
C VAL A 717 4.27 35.34 -15.47
N SER A 718 5.01 34.76 -14.55
CA SER A 718 6.44 35.02 -14.35
C SER A 718 7.25 34.68 -15.60
N ALA A 719 7.00 33.52 -16.21
CA ALA A 719 7.63 33.07 -17.44
C ALA A 719 7.29 33.99 -18.63
N LEU A 720 6.02 34.37 -18.79
CA LEU A 720 5.53 35.26 -19.86
C LEU A 720 6.10 36.67 -19.74
N ARG A 721 6.20 37.22 -18.51
CA ARG A 721 6.81 38.53 -18.25
C ARG A 721 8.32 38.49 -18.33
N GLY A 722 8.97 37.32 -18.26
CA GLY A 722 10.42 37.19 -18.11
C GLY A 722 10.94 37.76 -16.78
N GLN A 723 10.10 37.84 -15.75
CA GLN A 723 10.40 38.44 -14.46
C GLN A 723 10.28 37.39 -13.32
N ALA A 724 11.32 37.28 -12.50
CA ALA A 724 11.31 36.40 -11.36
C ALA A 724 10.37 36.89 -10.25
N VAL A 725 9.75 35.99 -9.54
CA VAL A 725 8.95 36.26 -8.33
C VAL A 725 9.88 36.62 -7.18
N LYS A 726 9.43 37.52 -6.29
CA LYS A 726 10.19 37.92 -5.08
C LYS A 726 10.64 36.71 -4.26
N LYS A 727 11.89 36.75 -3.79
CA LYS A 727 12.48 35.69 -2.99
C LYS A 727 11.78 35.52 -1.64
N GLY A 728 11.78 34.29 -1.13
CA GLY A 728 11.23 33.98 0.20
C GLY A 728 9.70 33.98 0.29
N ILE A 729 9.02 33.99 -0.86
CA ILE A 729 7.56 33.87 -0.95
C ILE A 729 7.21 32.42 -1.34
N ALA A 730 6.27 31.85 -0.64
CA ALA A 730 5.56 30.64 -1.07
C ALA A 730 4.06 30.88 -1.07
N MET A 731 3.33 30.07 -1.81
CA MET A 731 1.89 30.27 -1.93
C MET A 731 1.10 28.97 -2.01
N THR A 732 -0.15 29.03 -1.60
CA THR A 732 -1.11 27.94 -1.76
C THR A 732 -2.51 28.50 -1.86
N GLY A 733 -3.29 27.97 -2.78
CA GLY A 733 -4.66 28.38 -3.01
C GLY A 733 -5.23 27.72 -4.25
N GLU A 734 -6.46 27.30 -4.19
CA GLU A 734 -7.24 26.89 -5.33
C GLU A 734 -7.74 28.13 -6.09
N MET A 735 -7.89 28.01 -7.38
CA MET A 735 -8.36 29.13 -8.19
C MET A 735 -9.55 28.74 -9.04
N THR A 736 -10.54 29.65 -9.12
CA THR A 736 -11.69 29.52 -10.03
C THR A 736 -11.40 30.15 -11.39
N LEU A 737 -12.18 29.79 -12.41
CA LEU A 737 -12.15 30.42 -13.76
C LEU A 737 -12.43 31.94 -13.73
N ARG A 738 -12.95 32.49 -12.63
CA ARG A 738 -13.17 33.92 -12.44
C ARG A 738 -12.05 34.63 -11.67
N GLY A 739 -10.98 33.90 -11.37
CA GLY A 739 -9.83 34.45 -10.66
C GLY A 739 -10.00 34.57 -9.14
N ARG A 740 -11.08 34.06 -8.55
CA ARG A 740 -11.24 34.01 -7.10
C ARG A 740 -10.31 32.94 -6.51
N VAL A 741 -9.67 33.27 -5.39
CA VAL A 741 -8.82 32.34 -4.64
C VAL A 741 -9.63 31.67 -3.53
N LEU A 742 -9.77 30.36 -3.59
CA LEU A 742 -10.52 29.55 -2.65
C LEU A 742 -9.61 29.01 -1.53
N PRO A 743 -10.19 28.70 -0.35
CA PRO A 743 -9.45 28.13 0.76
C PRO A 743 -8.98 26.70 0.44
N VAL A 744 -7.92 26.28 1.11
CA VAL A 744 -7.30 24.97 0.94
C VAL A 744 -7.05 24.32 2.29
N GLY A 745 -6.96 22.97 2.31
CA GLY A 745 -6.69 22.21 3.51
C GLY A 745 -5.20 22.03 3.81
N GLY A 746 -4.88 21.41 4.96
CA GLY A 746 -3.52 21.08 5.38
C GLY A 746 -2.68 22.31 5.72
N ILE A 747 -3.31 23.37 6.23
CA ILE A 747 -2.67 24.68 6.46
C ILE A 747 -1.51 24.57 7.43
N LYS A 748 -1.68 23.88 8.55
CA LYS A 748 -0.63 23.72 9.57
C LYS A 748 0.60 23.02 9.01
N GLU A 749 0.39 21.92 8.27
CA GLU A 749 1.46 21.15 7.63
C GLU A 749 2.20 21.98 6.58
N LYS A 750 1.48 22.76 5.77
CA LYS A 750 2.03 23.68 4.77
C LYS A 750 2.86 24.78 5.42
N ILE A 751 2.39 25.36 6.53
CA ILE A 751 3.13 26.37 7.31
C ILE A 751 4.43 25.78 7.86
N LEU A 752 4.36 24.54 8.41
CA LEU A 752 5.54 23.85 8.91
C LEU A 752 6.58 23.58 7.80
N ALA A 753 6.12 23.23 6.59
CA ALA A 753 6.98 23.06 5.44
C ALA A 753 7.64 24.37 5.02
N ALA A 754 6.87 25.44 4.92
CA ALA A 754 7.35 26.79 4.59
C ALA A 754 8.40 27.27 5.61
N LYS A 755 8.16 27.08 6.91
CA LYS A 755 9.09 27.44 7.98
C LYS A 755 10.40 26.65 7.92
N ARG A 756 10.34 25.34 7.68
CA ARG A 756 11.53 24.49 7.44
C ARG A 756 12.36 24.95 6.26
N ALA A 757 11.70 25.39 5.21
CA ALA A 757 12.32 25.89 3.99
C ALA A 757 12.85 27.35 4.09
N GLY A 758 12.70 27.99 5.23
CA GLY A 758 13.14 29.38 5.38
C GLY A 758 12.32 30.40 4.60
N VAL A 759 11.09 30.04 4.16
CA VAL A 759 10.12 30.97 3.57
C VAL A 759 9.76 32.01 4.62
N LYS A 760 9.62 33.27 4.17
CA LYS A 760 9.29 34.41 5.05
C LYS A 760 7.86 34.89 4.88
N THR A 761 7.33 34.82 3.67
CA THR A 761 5.99 35.29 3.33
C THR A 761 5.17 34.19 2.69
N ILE A 762 3.97 33.93 3.19
CA ILE A 762 3.04 32.96 2.65
C ILE A 762 1.83 33.70 2.09
N ILE A 763 1.53 33.48 0.79
CA ILE A 763 0.32 33.99 0.15
C ILE A 763 -0.76 32.88 0.21
N ILE A 764 -1.91 33.24 0.74
CA ILE A 764 -2.99 32.29 1.02
C ILE A 764 -4.36 32.97 0.86
N SER A 765 -5.42 32.16 0.65
CA SER A 765 -6.80 32.67 0.60
C SER A 765 -7.19 33.42 1.88
N GLU A 766 -7.94 34.52 1.73
CA GLU A 766 -8.56 35.24 2.86
C GLU A 766 -9.45 34.32 3.70
N ASP A 767 -10.11 33.37 3.06
CA ASP A 767 -11.02 32.42 3.74
C ASP A 767 -10.27 31.41 4.65
N ASN A 768 -8.93 31.29 4.51
CA ASN A 768 -8.09 30.51 5.43
C ASN A 768 -7.59 31.31 6.64
N ARG A 769 -7.95 32.57 6.81
CA ARG A 769 -7.54 33.39 7.96
C ARG A 769 -7.88 32.70 9.29
N LYS A 770 -9.11 32.19 9.40
CA LYS A 770 -9.58 31.45 10.58
C LYS A 770 -8.70 30.23 10.92
N ASP A 771 -8.24 29.49 9.89
CA ASP A 771 -7.39 28.32 10.11
C ASP A 771 -6.01 28.69 10.65
N ILE A 772 -5.53 29.92 10.32
CA ILE A 772 -4.25 30.44 10.80
C ILE A 772 -4.38 31.01 12.22
N GLU A 773 -5.49 31.67 12.52
CA GLU A 773 -5.79 32.20 13.87
C GLU A 773 -5.92 31.09 14.91
N ASP A 774 -6.39 29.90 14.51
CA ASP A 774 -6.45 28.70 15.37
C ASP A 774 -5.07 28.03 15.59
N ILE A 775 -4.03 28.44 14.84
CA ILE A 775 -2.69 27.89 14.98
C ILE A 775 -1.94 28.65 16.06
N LYS A 776 -1.31 27.90 16.99
CA LYS A 776 -0.50 28.50 18.06
C LYS A 776 0.60 29.40 17.50
N GLU A 777 0.86 30.52 18.17
CA GLU A 777 1.83 31.54 17.78
C GLU A 777 3.24 30.98 17.49
N ILE A 778 3.66 29.96 18.22
CA ILE A 778 4.96 29.30 18.00
C ILE A 778 5.15 28.76 16.59
N TYR A 779 4.07 28.33 15.91
CA TYR A 779 4.12 27.79 14.55
C TYR A 779 4.14 28.88 13.49
N VAL A 780 3.46 29.98 13.72
CA VAL A 780 3.31 31.10 12.78
C VAL A 780 4.36 32.21 13.00
N SER A 781 5.04 32.23 14.15
CA SER A 781 6.03 33.27 14.46
C SER A 781 7.18 33.28 13.46
N GLY A 782 7.53 34.47 12.97
CA GLY A 782 8.58 34.70 11.96
C GLY A 782 8.11 34.55 10.52
N LEU A 783 6.80 34.31 10.28
CA LEU A 783 6.16 34.26 8.98
C LEU A 783 5.23 35.48 8.82
N GLU A 784 5.22 36.05 7.63
CA GLU A 784 4.26 37.04 7.18
C GLU A 784 3.17 36.36 6.34
N PHE A 785 1.89 36.58 6.67
CA PHE A 785 0.77 36.05 5.89
C PHE A 785 0.14 37.14 5.05
N VAL A 786 0.07 36.91 3.76
CA VAL A 786 -0.61 37.77 2.80
C VAL A 786 -1.91 37.11 2.38
N TYR A 787 -3.02 37.66 2.85
CA TYR A 787 -4.35 37.16 2.54
C TYR A 787 -4.87 37.76 1.23
N VAL A 788 -5.33 36.92 0.32
CA VAL A 788 -5.78 37.33 -1.01
C VAL A 788 -7.17 36.78 -1.32
N LYS A 789 -7.97 37.55 -2.06
CA LYS A 789 -9.28 37.14 -2.55
C LYS A 789 -9.27 36.78 -4.02
N ASN A 790 -8.43 37.44 -4.80
CA ASN A 790 -8.36 37.27 -6.24
C ASN A 790 -6.92 37.08 -6.68
N ILE A 791 -6.73 36.46 -7.84
CA ILE A 791 -5.42 36.21 -8.41
C ILE A 791 -4.70 37.54 -8.75
N SER A 792 -5.40 38.62 -9.08
CA SER A 792 -4.81 39.93 -9.27
C SER A 792 -4.05 40.43 -8.04
N ASP A 793 -4.56 40.15 -6.82
CA ASP A 793 -3.91 40.50 -5.57
C ASP A 793 -2.58 39.75 -5.41
N VAL A 794 -2.57 38.46 -5.82
CA VAL A 794 -1.35 37.64 -5.84
C VAL A 794 -0.31 38.24 -6.78
N ILE A 795 -0.69 38.48 -8.03
CA ILE A 795 0.22 39.00 -9.08
C ILE A 795 0.82 40.35 -8.67
N ASN A 796 0.01 41.28 -8.15
CA ASN A 796 0.49 42.58 -7.67
C ASN A 796 1.44 42.49 -6.48
N ARG A 797 1.38 41.41 -5.70
CA ARG A 797 2.23 41.25 -4.53
C ARG A 797 3.56 40.59 -4.84
N ILE A 798 3.58 39.69 -5.80
CA ILE A 798 4.78 38.93 -6.15
C ILE A 798 5.74 39.62 -7.09
N PHE A 799 5.24 40.55 -7.88
CA PHE A 799 6.00 41.43 -8.76
C PHE A 799 5.98 42.87 -8.21
#